data_b13abb193f36d4c7a8ba8e79e6768c6f
#
_entry.id   b13abb193f36d4c7a8ba8e79e6768c6f
#
_cell.length_a   1.000
_cell.length_b   1.000
_cell.length_c   1.000
_cell.angle_alpha   90.00
_cell.angle_beta   90.00
_cell.angle_gamma   90.00
#
_symmetry.space_group_name_H-M   'P 1'
#
loop_
_entity.id
_entity.type
_entity.pdbx_description
1 polymer ?
#
loop_
_entity_poly.entity_id
_entity_poly.type
_entity_poly.pdbx_seq_one_letter_code
_entity_poly.pdbx_strand_id
1 'polypeptide(L)'
;MGTPVTYARQGAVGVITVDNPPVNALGHDMRQGLAECLKQGMADTGAKALVLICAGRTFVAGADIREFGKPLQPPTLHEIIDALEKAAKPVVAAIHGTAFGGGLELALGCNYRCAVASAQFGLPEVKLGLLPGAGGTQRLPRLIGLKPALDMITTGDPIGAAEALKLGLIAEIVPGDLLTGAVALANKIADKRPLPVIRTMPSRAGDAAANAALLAEARKEVAKRARGNEAPLRAFEAVAAAASMSIDEGLKKERDLFITAVTSQQSAALRYVFFAEREAAKIPDLPKETVPLTVKRGAVLGSGTMGTGIAMNFANAGIPVTLADVSKELVDKGIGMIRKNYASTVSKGRLSQDEMDRRMALVTPGVGLEACAQADLVIEAVFEEMKLKKEVFKQLDELCRPDAVLATNTSTLDVDEIAAATRKPERVIGMHFFSPANVMRLCEVVRGKQSSHVTIATAMDLSRKMKKVGVLVGVCHGFVGNRMLHQYAREAAFLLEEGALPQQVDKVIYDFGLPMGPFAMGDLAGLDVGWRIRKGLRERGEQRPGRYAGSIADKLAEMGRFGQKTSAGYYKYEAGSRTPLPDPLVEEIIVKESAAKGMQRRKIGDDEILARCLYPMINEGAKILQEGIAIRASDIDTIWINGYGFPAYRGGPMFYADTVGVKKVYDAIVKFRAEHGDVWEPAALLKRLAEEGKGFQSQ
;
A
#
# COMPACT_ATOMS: atom_id res chain seq x y z
N MET A 1 -19.41 30.45 -1.71
CA MET A 1 -17.98 30.11 -1.84
C MET A 1 -17.48 30.82 -3.09
N GLY A 2 -16.31 31.48 -3.07
CA GLY A 2 -15.73 32.09 -4.27
C GLY A 2 -15.41 31.07 -5.34
N THR A 3 -15.28 31.50 -6.60
CA THR A 3 -14.85 30.62 -7.69
C THR A 3 -13.45 30.09 -7.40
N PRO A 4 -13.19 28.77 -7.56
CA PRO A 4 -11.90 28.17 -7.23
C PRO A 4 -10.78 28.57 -8.20
N VAL A 5 -11.06 29.38 -9.22
CA VAL A 5 -10.11 29.86 -10.22
C VAL A 5 -10.34 31.36 -10.43
N THR A 6 -9.25 32.11 -10.45
CA THR A 6 -9.27 33.57 -10.64
C THR A 6 -8.29 34.00 -11.73
N TYR A 7 -8.57 35.14 -12.37
CA TYR A 7 -7.68 35.76 -13.35
C TYR A 7 -7.26 37.15 -12.88
N ALA A 8 -5.97 37.45 -12.95
CA ALA A 8 -5.42 38.78 -12.69
C ALA A 8 -4.27 39.06 -13.64
N ARG A 9 -4.04 40.35 -13.99
CA ARG A 9 -2.94 40.73 -14.88
C ARG A 9 -1.77 41.30 -14.08
N GLN A 10 -0.55 40.83 -14.39
CA GLN A 10 0.72 41.39 -13.89
C GLN A 10 1.55 41.90 -15.08
N GLY A 11 1.51 43.22 -15.30
CA GLY A 11 2.16 43.83 -16.47
C GLY A 11 1.56 43.28 -17.79
N ALA A 12 2.40 42.67 -18.62
CA ALA A 12 1.99 42.04 -19.87
C ALA A 12 1.66 40.53 -19.76
N VAL A 13 1.55 40.00 -18.55
CA VAL A 13 1.24 38.59 -18.30
C VAL A 13 -0.09 38.45 -17.55
N GLY A 14 -0.99 37.64 -18.09
CA GLY A 14 -2.20 37.21 -17.39
C GLY A 14 -1.89 36.03 -16.48
N VAL A 15 -2.32 36.08 -15.22
CA VAL A 15 -2.12 35.02 -14.24
C VAL A 15 -3.46 34.37 -13.90
N ILE A 16 -3.57 33.07 -14.20
CA ILE A 16 -4.69 32.22 -13.80
C ILE A 16 -4.27 31.49 -12.54
N THR A 17 -4.93 31.77 -11.42
CA THR A 17 -4.64 31.15 -10.13
C THR A 17 -5.75 30.21 -9.73
N VAL A 18 -5.39 28.96 -9.45
CA VAL A 18 -6.29 27.93 -8.91
C VAL A 18 -6.12 27.86 -7.39
N ASP A 19 -7.24 27.88 -6.65
CA ASP A 19 -7.27 27.69 -5.19
C ASP A 19 -8.46 26.79 -4.83
N ASN A 20 -8.24 25.48 -4.88
CA ASN A 20 -9.25 24.44 -4.59
C ASN A 20 -8.70 23.44 -3.56
N PRO A 21 -8.61 23.84 -2.26
CA PRO A 21 -8.04 23.01 -1.22
C PRO A 21 -8.83 21.70 -1.02
N PRO A 22 -8.17 20.64 -0.51
CA PRO A 22 -6.78 20.63 0.01
C PRO A 22 -5.70 20.32 -1.04
N VAL A 23 -6.05 19.91 -2.26
CA VAL A 23 -5.08 19.36 -3.23
C VAL A 23 -5.34 19.79 -4.68
N ASN A 24 -6.17 20.79 -4.89
CA ASN A 24 -6.51 21.31 -6.21
C ASN A 24 -7.02 20.22 -7.18
N ALA A 25 -7.93 19.33 -6.71
CA ALA A 25 -8.49 18.27 -7.53
C ALA A 25 -9.38 18.85 -8.65
N LEU A 26 -9.25 18.29 -9.88
CA LEU A 26 -9.97 18.71 -11.10
C LEU A 26 -11.43 18.24 -11.08
N GLY A 27 -12.25 18.76 -10.15
CA GLY A 27 -13.70 18.63 -10.18
C GLY A 27 -14.35 19.60 -11.20
N HIS A 28 -15.67 19.49 -11.37
CA HIS A 28 -16.44 20.27 -12.34
C HIS A 28 -16.23 21.79 -12.18
N ASP A 29 -16.40 22.33 -10.95
CA ASP A 29 -16.30 23.78 -10.70
C ASP A 29 -14.90 24.32 -11.04
N MET A 30 -13.85 23.54 -10.76
CA MET A 30 -12.49 23.91 -11.12
C MET A 30 -12.30 23.91 -12.65
N ARG A 31 -12.84 22.90 -13.34
CA ARG A 31 -12.76 22.83 -14.81
C ARG A 31 -13.49 23.98 -15.46
N GLN A 32 -14.67 24.33 -14.95
CA GLN A 32 -15.44 25.49 -15.42
C GLN A 32 -14.66 26.78 -15.22
N GLY A 33 -14.14 27.04 -14.01
CA GLY A 33 -13.35 28.23 -13.72
C GLY A 33 -12.08 28.35 -14.58
N LEU A 34 -11.39 27.22 -14.85
CA LEU A 34 -10.25 27.19 -15.76
C LEU A 34 -10.64 27.60 -17.18
N ALA A 35 -11.74 27.08 -17.72
CA ALA A 35 -12.22 27.44 -19.06
C ALA A 35 -12.59 28.91 -19.18
N GLU A 36 -13.29 29.45 -18.17
CA GLU A 36 -13.68 30.85 -18.09
C GLU A 36 -12.47 31.79 -18.00
N CYS A 37 -11.53 31.50 -17.07
CA CYS A 37 -10.31 32.30 -16.90
C CYS A 37 -9.38 32.23 -18.11
N LEU A 38 -9.28 31.06 -18.78
CA LEU A 38 -8.53 30.93 -20.03
C LEU A 38 -9.14 31.81 -21.12
N LYS A 39 -10.46 31.79 -21.31
CA LYS A 39 -11.18 32.66 -22.26
C LYS A 39 -10.95 34.13 -21.95
N GLN A 40 -11.03 34.53 -20.67
CA GLN A 40 -10.76 35.90 -20.24
C GLN A 40 -9.32 36.32 -20.54
N GLY A 41 -8.33 35.47 -20.23
CA GLY A 41 -6.91 35.73 -20.49
C GLY A 41 -6.60 35.83 -22.01
N MET A 42 -7.28 35.04 -22.84
CA MET A 42 -7.15 35.16 -24.32
C MET A 42 -7.73 36.47 -24.86
N ALA A 43 -8.84 36.96 -24.26
CA ALA A 43 -9.50 38.20 -24.63
C ALA A 43 -8.80 39.47 -24.11
N ASP A 44 -7.99 39.37 -23.02
CA ASP A 44 -7.27 40.51 -22.46
C ASP A 44 -6.17 41.02 -23.39
N THR A 45 -6.39 42.10 -24.10
CA THR A 45 -5.44 42.68 -25.06
C THR A 45 -4.16 43.19 -24.42
N GLY A 46 -4.14 43.48 -23.12
CA GLY A 46 -2.95 43.87 -22.36
C GLY A 46 -2.06 42.68 -21.98
N ALA A 47 -2.56 41.44 -22.02
CA ALA A 47 -1.81 40.23 -21.74
C ALA A 47 -1.22 39.64 -23.04
N LYS A 48 0.11 39.49 -23.09
CA LYS A 48 0.85 38.86 -24.23
C LYS A 48 1.10 37.37 -23.99
N ALA A 49 1.09 36.93 -22.76
CA ALA A 49 1.29 35.54 -22.33
C ALA A 49 0.46 35.24 -21.09
N LEU A 50 0.22 33.96 -20.79
CA LEU A 50 -0.49 33.52 -19.60
C LEU A 50 0.39 32.63 -18.71
N VAL A 51 0.17 32.69 -17.40
CA VAL A 51 0.72 31.76 -16.41
C VAL A 51 -0.46 31.06 -15.72
N LEU A 52 -0.41 29.76 -15.65
CA LEU A 52 -1.28 28.92 -14.83
C LEU A 52 -0.53 28.48 -13.58
N ILE A 53 -0.98 28.92 -12.42
CA ILE A 53 -0.38 28.61 -11.11
C ILE A 53 -1.46 28.18 -10.13
N CYS A 54 -1.08 27.42 -9.09
CA CYS A 54 -2.00 27.00 -8.04
C CYS A 54 -1.55 27.54 -6.68
N ALA A 55 -2.54 27.79 -5.82
CA ALA A 55 -2.32 28.12 -4.41
C ALA A 55 -2.17 26.84 -3.56
N GLY A 56 -1.81 27.02 -2.29
CA GLY A 56 -1.69 25.93 -1.33
C GLY A 56 -0.43 25.10 -1.51
N ARG A 57 -0.52 23.79 -1.20
CA ARG A 57 0.66 22.92 -1.07
C ARG A 57 1.08 22.20 -2.36
N THR A 58 0.28 22.26 -3.41
CA THR A 58 0.51 21.47 -4.62
C THR A 58 -0.10 22.14 -5.84
N PHE A 59 0.45 21.84 -7.01
CA PHE A 59 -0.16 22.25 -8.27
C PHE A 59 -1.53 21.58 -8.43
N VAL A 60 -1.62 20.40 -9.00
CA VAL A 60 -2.88 19.66 -9.14
C VAL A 60 -2.61 18.18 -8.88
N ALA A 61 -3.31 17.60 -7.90
CA ALA A 61 -3.09 16.20 -7.51
C ALA A 61 -3.85 15.17 -8.36
N GLY A 62 -4.58 15.61 -9.39
CA GLY A 62 -5.32 14.74 -10.31
C GLY A 62 -6.80 15.11 -10.47
N ALA A 63 -7.54 14.26 -11.16
CA ALA A 63 -8.99 14.35 -11.29
C ALA A 63 -9.67 14.08 -9.95
N ASP A 64 -10.89 14.59 -9.76
CA ASP A 64 -11.69 14.25 -8.60
C ASP A 64 -12.24 12.82 -8.75
N ILE A 65 -11.66 11.90 -7.97
CA ILE A 65 -12.02 10.46 -8.00
C ILE A 65 -13.51 10.23 -7.69
N ARG A 66 -14.17 11.16 -6.97
CA ARG A 66 -15.59 11.06 -6.65
C ARG A 66 -16.53 11.25 -7.84
N GLU A 67 -16.00 11.76 -8.95
CA GLU A 67 -16.73 11.89 -10.22
C GLU A 67 -16.67 10.62 -11.08
N PHE A 68 -15.74 9.70 -10.80
CA PHE A 68 -15.60 8.48 -11.59
C PHE A 68 -16.83 7.56 -11.46
N GLY A 69 -17.31 7.08 -12.60
CA GLY A 69 -18.54 6.29 -12.70
C GLY A 69 -19.83 7.11 -12.77
N LYS A 70 -19.72 8.45 -12.78
CA LYS A 70 -20.86 9.37 -13.01
C LYS A 70 -20.77 9.98 -14.42
N PRO A 71 -21.90 10.47 -14.99
CA PRO A 71 -21.86 11.21 -16.24
C PRO A 71 -20.95 12.45 -16.11
N LEU A 72 -19.99 12.58 -17.02
CA LEU A 72 -19.12 13.75 -17.04
C LEU A 72 -19.88 14.99 -17.46
N GLN A 73 -19.75 16.08 -16.68
CA GLN A 73 -20.31 17.40 -16.98
C GLN A 73 -19.26 18.25 -17.71
N PRO A 74 -19.60 18.90 -18.85
CA PRO A 74 -18.73 19.86 -19.52
C PRO A 74 -18.48 21.10 -18.66
N PRO A 75 -17.31 21.78 -18.82
CA PRO A 75 -16.23 21.38 -19.70
C PRO A 75 -15.45 20.16 -19.15
N THR A 76 -15.10 19.25 -20.04
CA THR A 76 -14.22 18.12 -19.76
C THR A 76 -12.76 18.57 -19.72
N LEU A 77 -11.88 17.78 -19.13
CA LEU A 77 -10.44 18.06 -19.12
C LEU A 77 -9.87 18.07 -20.56
N HIS A 78 -10.41 17.23 -21.46
CA HIS A 78 -10.01 17.24 -22.88
C HIS A 78 -10.29 18.58 -23.55
N GLU A 79 -11.49 19.15 -23.33
CA GLU A 79 -11.86 20.45 -23.90
C GLU A 79 -10.96 21.58 -23.39
N ILE A 80 -10.54 21.53 -22.12
CA ILE A 80 -9.59 22.50 -21.55
C ILE A 80 -8.19 22.32 -22.17
N ILE A 81 -7.70 21.09 -22.31
CA ILE A 81 -6.40 20.80 -22.93
C ILE A 81 -6.42 21.22 -24.41
N ASP A 82 -7.48 20.94 -25.13
CA ASP A 82 -7.64 21.36 -26.52
C ASP A 82 -7.65 22.89 -26.65
N ALA A 83 -8.28 23.59 -25.69
CA ALA A 83 -8.28 25.06 -25.68
C ALA A 83 -6.87 25.63 -25.38
N LEU A 84 -6.10 24.97 -24.49
CA LEU A 84 -4.71 25.33 -24.24
C LEU A 84 -3.80 25.10 -25.46
N GLU A 85 -3.96 23.99 -26.17
CA GLU A 85 -3.19 23.69 -27.38
C GLU A 85 -3.50 24.66 -28.53
N LYS A 86 -4.74 25.16 -28.62
CA LYS A 86 -5.20 26.13 -29.60
C LYS A 86 -4.98 27.58 -29.19
N ALA A 87 -4.42 27.82 -28.00
CA ALA A 87 -4.23 29.17 -27.46
C ALA A 87 -3.34 30.02 -28.36
N ALA A 88 -3.81 31.24 -28.71
CA ALA A 88 -3.05 32.19 -29.52
C ALA A 88 -1.88 32.85 -28.74
N LYS A 89 -1.98 32.87 -27.42
CA LYS A 89 -0.94 33.37 -26.52
C LYS A 89 -0.23 32.19 -25.82
N PRO A 90 1.10 32.29 -25.57
CA PRO A 90 1.80 31.24 -24.86
C PRO A 90 1.28 31.09 -23.43
N VAL A 91 1.08 29.86 -23.00
CA VAL A 91 0.67 29.51 -21.64
C VAL A 91 1.80 28.75 -20.94
N VAL A 92 2.19 29.20 -19.75
CA VAL A 92 3.20 28.59 -18.89
C VAL A 92 2.53 27.95 -17.67
N ALA A 93 2.71 26.65 -17.47
CA ALA A 93 2.35 25.99 -16.22
C ALA A 93 3.48 26.19 -15.19
N ALA A 94 3.16 26.81 -14.06
CA ALA A 94 4.07 27.04 -12.94
C ALA A 94 3.81 26.02 -11.82
N ILE A 95 4.73 25.07 -11.61
CA ILE A 95 4.47 23.83 -10.88
C ILE A 95 5.24 23.78 -9.57
N HIS A 96 4.52 23.58 -8.47
CA HIS A 96 5.08 23.26 -7.14
C HIS A 96 4.36 22.02 -6.55
N GLY A 97 4.98 21.39 -5.57
CA GLY A 97 4.43 20.18 -4.95
C GLY A 97 4.27 19.05 -5.97
N THR A 98 3.05 18.70 -6.36
CA THR A 98 2.77 17.58 -7.28
C THR A 98 1.94 18.01 -8.47
N ALA A 99 2.32 17.55 -9.67
CA ALA A 99 1.49 17.53 -10.86
C ALA A 99 1.21 16.06 -11.21
N PHE A 100 0.08 15.53 -10.74
CA PHE A 100 -0.27 14.12 -10.88
C PHE A 100 -1.53 13.90 -11.71
N GLY A 101 -1.54 12.82 -12.50
CA GLY A 101 -2.69 12.41 -13.29
C GLY A 101 -3.18 13.54 -14.20
N GLY A 102 -4.48 13.83 -14.14
CA GLY A 102 -5.08 14.94 -14.89
C GLY A 102 -4.37 16.30 -14.69
N GLY A 103 -3.68 16.50 -13.55
CA GLY A 103 -2.87 17.71 -13.32
C GLY A 103 -1.62 17.76 -14.20
N LEU A 104 -0.95 16.64 -14.40
CA LEU A 104 0.13 16.57 -15.38
C LEU A 104 -0.40 16.66 -16.82
N GLU A 105 -1.56 16.04 -17.10
CA GLU A 105 -2.20 16.14 -18.41
C GLU A 105 -2.58 17.59 -18.76
N LEU A 106 -3.13 18.35 -17.79
CA LEU A 106 -3.38 19.78 -17.91
C LEU A 106 -2.08 20.56 -18.22
N ALA A 107 -1.00 20.27 -17.49
CA ALA A 107 0.30 20.91 -17.72
C ALA A 107 0.90 20.55 -19.08
N LEU A 108 0.67 19.34 -19.60
CA LEU A 108 1.09 18.91 -20.93
C LEU A 108 0.35 19.66 -22.05
N GLY A 109 -0.86 20.15 -21.77
CA GLY A 109 -1.60 21.03 -22.69
C GLY A 109 -1.01 22.44 -22.80
N CYS A 110 -0.27 22.92 -21.78
CA CYS A 110 0.42 24.21 -21.82
C CYS A 110 1.64 24.19 -22.75
N ASN A 111 1.99 25.35 -23.34
CA ASN A 111 3.15 25.47 -24.23
C ASN A 111 4.47 25.25 -23.47
N TYR A 112 4.60 25.82 -22.27
CA TYR A 112 5.78 25.71 -21.43
C TYR A 112 5.41 25.28 -20.01
N ARG A 113 6.35 24.69 -19.33
CA ARG A 113 6.27 24.26 -17.92
C ARG A 113 7.55 24.69 -17.22
N CYS A 114 7.42 25.32 -16.04
CA CYS A 114 8.53 25.54 -15.11
C CYS A 114 8.13 25.03 -13.72
N ALA A 115 9.10 24.77 -12.86
CA ALA A 115 8.83 24.18 -11.56
C ALA A 115 9.84 24.57 -10.50
N VAL A 116 9.43 24.44 -9.22
CA VAL A 116 10.40 24.47 -8.10
C VAL A 116 11.19 23.17 -8.04
N ALA A 117 12.37 23.20 -7.40
CA ALA A 117 13.24 22.01 -7.31
C ALA A 117 12.62 20.81 -6.60
N SER A 118 11.67 21.03 -5.68
CA SER A 118 10.97 19.98 -4.93
C SER A 118 9.74 19.38 -5.65
N ALA A 119 9.40 19.91 -6.85
CA ALA A 119 8.22 19.45 -7.57
C ALA A 119 8.34 18.01 -8.06
N GLN A 120 7.21 17.32 -8.12
CA GLN A 120 7.08 15.95 -8.59
C GLN A 120 6.02 15.83 -9.70
N PHE A 121 6.28 14.94 -10.66
CA PHE A 121 5.48 14.73 -11.86
C PHE A 121 5.16 13.25 -12.01
N GLY A 122 3.90 12.90 -12.29
CA GLY A 122 3.53 11.50 -12.47
C GLY A 122 2.14 11.28 -13.04
N LEU A 123 1.92 10.09 -13.59
CA LEU A 123 0.63 9.61 -14.08
C LEU A 123 0.28 8.31 -13.32
N PRO A 124 -0.21 8.41 -12.05
CA PRO A 124 -0.38 7.27 -11.15
C PRO A 124 -1.70 6.51 -11.33
N GLU A 125 -2.43 6.71 -12.43
CA GLU A 125 -3.77 6.17 -12.66
C GLU A 125 -3.84 4.64 -12.56
N VAL A 126 -2.75 3.94 -12.88
CA VAL A 126 -2.68 2.46 -12.74
C VAL A 126 -2.85 2.00 -11.30
N LYS A 127 -2.52 2.85 -10.31
CA LYS A 127 -2.75 2.58 -8.89
C LYS A 127 -4.24 2.61 -8.50
N LEU A 128 -5.09 3.15 -9.39
CA LEU A 128 -6.56 3.16 -9.28
C LEU A 128 -7.23 2.22 -10.28
N GLY A 129 -6.47 1.34 -10.93
CA GLY A 129 -6.98 0.43 -11.95
C GLY A 129 -7.38 1.12 -13.26
N LEU A 130 -6.81 2.30 -13.51
CA LEU A 130 -7.07 3.14 -14.67
C LEU A 130 -5.79 3.33 -15.51
N LEU A 131 -5.87 4.13 -16.54
CA LEU A 131 -4.75 4.72 -17.26
C LEU A 131 -5.02 6.22 -17.43
N PRO A 132 -4.03 7.06 -17.77
CA PRO A 132 -4.27 8.46 -18.11
C PRO A 132 -5.33 8.57 -19.20
N GLY A 133 -6.33 9.43 -18.97
CA GLY A 133 -7.51 9.48 -19.84
C GLY A 133 -7.77 10.81 -20.51
N ALA A 134 -6.85 11.78 -20.38
CA ALA A 134 -6.95 13.09 -21.02
C ALA A 134 -5.77 13.41 -21.96
N GLY A 135 -5.15 12.36 -22.51
CA GLY A 135 -4.09 12.44 -23.49
C GLY A 135 -2.68 12.25 -22.92
N GLY A 136 -2.55 11.89 -21.66
CA GLY A 136 -1.26 11.63 -21.01
C GLY A 136 -0.45 10.53 -21.68
N THR A 137 -1.10 9.43 -22.08
CA THR A 137 -0.45 8.30 -22.78
C THR A 137 0.03 8.68 -24.19
N GLN A 138 -0.49 9.75 -24.74
CA GLN A 138 -0.14 10.21 -26.08
C GLN A 138 0.84 11.38 -26.06
N ARG A 139 0.65 12.35 -25.14
CA ARG A 139 1.50 13.55 -25.07
C ARG A 139 2.83 13.27 -24.40
N LEU A 140 2.83 12.53 -23.29
CA LEU A 140 4.06 12.29 -22.54
C LEU A 140 5.14 11.57 -23.36
N PRO A 141 4.87 10.42 -24.02
CA PRO A 141 5.90 9.74 -24.82
C PRO A 141 6.38 10.56 -26.03
N ARG A 142 5.51 11.40 -26.61
CA ARG A 142 5.92 12.30 -27.70
C ARG A 142 6.83 13.42 -27.23
N LEU A 143 6.75 13.80 -25.97
CA LEU A 143 7.57 14.87 -25.37
C LEU A 143 8.89 14.35 -24.79
N ILE A 144 8.87 13.26 -24.01
CA ILE A 144 10.03 12.79 -23.25
C ILE A 144 10.63 11.47 -23.76
N GLY A 145 10.04 10.86 -24.77
CA GLY A 145 10.43 9.56 -25.32
C GLY A 145 9.62 8.40 -24.75
N LEU A 146 9.65 7.27 -25.47
CA LEU A 146 8.78 6.12 -25.19
C LEU A 146 9.14 5.41 -23.87
N LYS A 147 10.43 5.11 -23.63
CA LYS A 147 10.87 4.34 -22.45
C LYS A 147 10.55 5.06 -21.14
N PRO A 148 10.93 6.36 -20.93
CA PRO A 148 10.59 7.07 -19.69
C PRO A 148 9.08 7.16 -19.47
N ALA A 149 8.30 7.39 -20.55
CA ALA A 149 6.85 7.46 -20.45
C ALA A 149 6.23 6.11 -20.05
N LEU A 150 6.71 4.99 -20.64
CA LEU A 150 6.29 3.64 -20.24
C LEU A 150 6.56 3.40 -18.75
N ASP A 151 7.76 3.74 -18.26
CA ASP A 151 8.11 3.54 -16.88
C ASP A 151 7.18 4.34 -15.94
N MET A 152 7.00 5.63 -16.20
CA MET A 152 6.13 6.49 -15.39
C MET A 152 4.67 6.02 -15.39
N ILE A 153 4.12 5.69 -16.56
CA ILE A 153 2.69 5.41 -16.72
C ILE A 153 2.33 4.00 -16.24
N THR A 154 3.17 2.98 -16.53
CA THR A 154 2.85 1.59 -16.16
C THR A 154 3.17 1.25 -14.71
N THR A 155 4.00 2.06 -14.03
CA THR A 155 4.25 1.93 -12.59
C THR A 155 3.41 2.90 -11.76
N GLY A 156 3.09 4.07 -12.33
CA GLY A 156 2.51 5.18 -11.61
C GLY A 156 3.50 5.84 -10.64
N ASP A 157 4.81 5.64 -10.80
CA ASP A 157 5.82 6.23 -9.93
C ASP A 157 6.24 7.61 -10.47
N PRO A 158 6.34 8.63 -9.60
CA PRO A 158 6.66 9.98 -10.01
C PRO A 158 8.16 10.17 -10.24
N ILE A 159 8.50 11.19 -11.05
CA ILE A 159 9.84 11.71 -11.19
C ILE A 159 9.96 13.10 -10.55
N GLY A 160 11.16 13.46 -10.07
CA GLY A 160 11.47 14.79 -9.53
C GLY A 160 11.80 15.82 -10.60
N ALA A 161 11.89 17.09 -10.21
CA ALA A 161 12.13 18.22 -11.10
C ALA A 161 13.45 18.11 -11.88
N ALA A 162 14.52 17.59 -11.26
CA ALA A 162 15.81 17.44 -11.95
C ALA A 162 15.73 16.45 -13.13
N GLU A 163 15.06 15.29 -12.93
CA GLU A 163 14.85 14.33 -14.02
C GLU A 163 13.85 14.85 -15.05
N ALA A 164 12.80 15.56 -14.60
CA ALA A 164 11.85 16.21 -15.51
C ALA A 164 12.51 17.24 -16.43
N LEU A 165 13.48 18.02 -15.91
CA LEU A 165 14.29 18.96 -16.71
C LEU A 165 15.17 18.23 -17.71
N LYS A 166 15.88 17.19 -17.28
CA LYS A 166 16.76 16.37 -18.13
C LYS A 166 16.00 15.72 -19.30
N LEU A 167 14.79 15.22 -19.05
CA LEU A 167 13.91 14.63 -20.04
C LEU A 167 13.25 15.68 -20.96
N GLY A 168 13.28 16.96 -20.60
CA GLY A 168 12.62 18.05 -21.34
C GLY A 168 11.11 18.12 -21.05
N LEU A 169 10.64 17.52 -19.93
CA LEU A 169 9.26 17.67 -19.48
C LEU A 169 9.00 19.10 -19.00
N ILE A 170 9.96 19.72 -18.32
CA ILE A 170 9.94 21.13 -17.93
C ILE A 170 11.07 21.90 -18.62
N ALA A 171 10.87 23.21 -18.83
CA ALA A 171 11.84 24.08 -19.47
C ALA A 171 12.93 24.58 -18.53
N GLU A 172 12.58 24.80 -17.26
CA GLU A 172 13.52 25.30 -16.24
C GLU A 172 13.04 24.97 -14.81
N ILE A 173 14.00 24.94 -13.89
CA ILE A 173 13.75 24.93 -12.44
C ILE A 173 13.91 26.37 -11.95
N VAL A 174 12.83 26.92 -11.37
CA VAL A 174 12.80 28.29 -10.86
C VAL A 174 13.43 28.36 -9.49
N PRO A 175 14.49 29.11 -9.28
CA PRO A 175 15.01 29.41 -7.97
C PRO A 175 14.17 30.52 -7.28
N GLY A 176 13.81 30.35 -6.02
CA GLY A 176 13.07 31.35 -5.25
C GLY A 176 11.56 31.34 -5.54
N ASP A 177 10.98 32.53 -5.72
CA ASP A 177 9.53 32.68 -5.90
C ASP A 177 9.05 32.18 -7.27
N LEU A 178 8.17 31.20 -7.25
CA LEU A 178 7.69 30.51 -8.45
C LEU A 178 6.91 31.45 -9.37
N LEU A 179 6.05 32.32 -8.83
CA LEU A 179 5.23 33.20 -9.65
C LEU A 179 6.12 34.22 -10.37
N THR A 180 7.06 34.81 -9.67
CA THR A 180 8.04 35.74 -10.26
C THR A 180 8.83 35.10 -11.40
N GLY A 181 9.33 33.88 -11.19
CA GLY A 181 10.06 33.13 -12.22
C GLY A 181 9.19 32.77 -13.42
N ALA A 182 7.95 32.31 -13.18
CA ALA A 182 7.03 31.96 -14.23
C ALA A 182 6.61 33.18 -15.07
N VAL A 183 6.40 34.35 -14.45
CA VAL A 183 6.11 35.62 -15.14
C VAL A 183 7.33 36.06 -15.96
N ALA A 184 8.54 35.92 -15.44
CA ALA A 184 9.77 36.19 -16.20
C ALA A 184 9.90 35.29 -17.43
N LEU A 185 9.65 33.98 -17.29
CA LEU A 185 9.60 33.05 -18.42
C LEU A 185 8.51 33.43 -19.42
N ALA A 186 7.30 33.75 -18.96
CA ALA A 186 6.18 34.16 -19.80
C ALA A 186 6.50 35.40 -20.66
N ASN A 187 7.12 36.41 -20.03
CA ASN A 187 7.60 37.59 -20.76
C ASN A 187 8.67 37.25 -21.82
N LYS A 188 9.63 36.37 -21.48
CA LYS A 188 10.70 35.94 -22.42
C LYS A 188 10.19 35.21 -23.65
N ILE A 189 9.03 34.55 -23.55
CA ILE A 189 8.47 33.75 -24.62
C ILE A 189 7.27 34.38 -25.32
N ALA A 190 6.81 35.55 -24.84
CA ALA A 190 5.59 36.22 -25.29
C ALA A 190 5.47 36.36 -26.82
N ASP A 191 6.56 36.72 -27.47
CA ASP A 191 6.62 36.97 -28.91
C ASP A 191 7.21 35.77 -29.70
N LYS A 192 7.56 34.65 -29.05
CA LYS A 192 8.08 33.46 -29.74
C LYS A 192 6.98 32.77 -30.56
N ARG A 193 7.31 32.48 -31.82
CA ARG A 193 6.43 31.72 -32.72
C ARG A 193 7.28 30.76 -33.58
N PRO A 194 6.78 29.60 -34.03
CA PRO A 194 5.50 29.02 -33.60
C PRO A 194 5.53 28.63 -32.08
N LEU A 195 4.36 28.55 -31.44
CA LEU A 195 4.26 28.05 -30.09
C LEU A 195 4.53 26.54 -30.08
N PRO A 196 5.30 26.04 -29.10
CA PRO A 196 5.50 24.60 -28.96
C PRO A 196 4.20 23.94 -28.45
N VAL A 197 3.55 23.18 -29.32
CA VAL A 197 2.37 22.35 -29.01
C VAL A 197 2.75 20.90 -29.23
N ILE A 198 2.62 20.04 -28.22
CA ILE A 198 3.08 18.65 -28.28
C ILE A 198 2.45 17.90 -29.44
N ARG A 199 1.18 18.20 -29.76
CA ARG A 199 0.46 17.64 -30.91
C ARG A 199 1.16 17.85 -32.26
N THR A 200 1.85 18.96 -32.44
CA THR A 200 2.47 19.37 -33.69
C THR A 200 4.00 19.36 -33.70
N MET A 201 4.62 19.14 -32.52
CA MET A 201 6.07 18.99 -32.42
C MET A 201 6.55 17.65 -32.99
N PRO A 202 7.84 17.56 -33.43
CA PRO A 202 8.44 16.27 -33.75
C PRO A 202 8.35 15.30 -32.56
N SER A 203 7.78 14.12 -32.81
CA SER A 203 7.58 13.10 -31.76
C SER A 203 8.91 12.50 -31.33
N ARG A 204 9.16 12.46 -30.04
CA ARG A 204 10.28 11.74 -29.42
C ARG A 204 9.94 10.26 -29.11
N ALA A 205 8.71 9.83 -29.37
CA ALA A 205 8.32 8.43 -29.20
C ALA A 205 9.01 7.46 -30.17
N GLY A 206 9.54 7.98 -31.29
CA GLY A 206 10.08 7.15 -32.37
C GLY A 206 8.97 6.43 -33.17
N ASP A 207 9.36 5.54 -34.04
CA ASP A 207 8.44 4.68 -34.79
C ASP A 207 8.37 3.26 -34.18
N ALA A 208 7.32 2.51 -34.55
CA ALA A 208 7.08 1.17 -34.00
C ALA A 208 8.18 0.16 -34.36
N ALA A 209 8.80 0.26 -35.55
CA ALA A 209 9.84 -0.64 -36.00
C ALA A 209 11.12 -0.43 -35.17
N ALA A 210 11.55 0.83 -35.01
CA ALA A 210 12.70 1.17 -34.16
C ALA A 210 12.51 0.78 -32.70
N ASN A 211 11.27 0.77 -32.19
CA ASN A 211 10.93 0.45 -30.81
C ASN A 211 10.52 -1.03 -30.58
N ALA A 212 10.51 -1.88 -31.61
CA ALA A 212 9.95 -3.24 -31.50
C ALA A 212 10.58 -4.06 -30.36
N ALA A 213 11.90 -4.05 -30.22
CA ALA A 213 12.61 -4.78 -29.16
C ALA A 213 12.29 -4.21 -27.76
N LEU A 214 12.29 -2.88 -27.63
CA LEU A 214 11.94 -2.17 -26.38
C LEU A 214 10.51 -2.48 -25.95
N LEU A 215 9.56 -2.43 -26.87
CA LEU A 215 8.16 -2.71 -26.59
C LEU A 215 7.94 -4.19 -26.20
N ALA A 216 8.62 -5.13 -26.88
CA ALA A 216 8.53 -6.56 -26.53
C ALA A 216 9.05 -6.84 -25.12
N GLU A 217 10.18 -6.27 -24.74
CA GLU A 217 10.76 -6.43 -23.41
C GLU A 217 9.92 -5.73 -22.33
N ALA A 218 9.53 -4.48 -22.57
CA ALA A 218 8.67 -3.74 -21.63
C ALA A 218 7.34 -4.46 -21.38
N ARG A 219 6.73 -5.08 -22.40
CA ARG A 219 5.49 -5.87 -22.23
C ARG A 219 5.68 -7.04 -21.29
N LYS A 220 6.81 -7.79 -21.41
CA LYS A 220 7.13 -8.91 -20.52
C LYS A 220 7.31 -8.44 -19.09
N GLU A 221 8.06 -7.36 -18.88
CA GLU A 221 8.29 -6.77 -17.56
C GLU A 221 6.98 -6.28 -16.92
N VAL A 222 6.14 -5.58 -17.70
CA VAL A 222 4.83 -5.09 -17.22
C VAL A 222 3.93 -6.28 -16.86
N ALA A 223 3.83 -7.31 -17.69
CA ALA A 223 3.03 -8.50 -17.43
C ALA A 223 3.50 -9.23 -16.16
N LYS A 224 4.81 -9.40 -15.99
CA LYS A 224 5.40 -10.02 -14.79
C LYS A 224 5.08 -9.24 -13.52
N ARG A 225 5.13 -7.91 -13.58
CA ARG A 225 4.84 -7.02 -12.43
C ARG A 225 3.34 -6.92 -12.15
N ALA A 226 2.52 -6.90 -13.19
CA ALA A 226 1.07 -6.70 -13.11
C ALA A 226 0.35 -7.82 -12.36
N ARG A 227 0.80 -9.08 -12.49
CA ARG A 227 0.29 -10.24 -11.73
C ARG A 227 -1.23 -10.30 -11.65
N GLY A 228 -1.93 -10.17 -12.79
CA GLY A 228 -3.38 -10.17 -12.85
C GLY A 228 -4.05 -8.80 -12.73
N ASN A 229 -3.32 -7.74 -12.39
CA ASN A 229 -3.82 -6.37 -12.53
C ASN A 229 -3.75 -5.95 -14.01
N GLU A 230 -4.89 -5.64 -14.60
CA GLU A 230 -4.99 -5.35 -16.04
C GLU A 230 -4.58 -3.90 -16.38
N ALA A 231 -4.69 -2.96 -15.46
CA ALA A 231 -4.45 -1.55 -15.72
C ALA A 231 -3.04 -1.24 -16.24
N PRO A 232 -1.94 -1.82 -15.72
CA PRO A 232 -0.61 -1.60 -16.28
C PRO A 232 -0.45 -2.09 -17.72
N LEU A 233 -1.13 -3.18 -18.11
CA LEU A 233 -1.08 -3.71 -19.48
C LEU A 233 -1.88 -2.81 -20.43
N ARG A 234 -3.08 -2.36 -20.02
CA ARG A 234 -3.87 -1.39 -20.80
C ARG A 234 -3.12 -0.08 -20.96
N ALA A 235 -2.46 0.39 -19.90
CA ALA A 235 -1.61 1.58 -19.95
C ALA A 235 -0.42 1.40 -20.93
N PHE A 236 0.22 0.23 -20.91
CA PHE A 236 1.26 -0.13 -21.88
C PHE A 236 0.72 -0.06 -23.32
N GLU A 237 -0.44 -0.64 -23.59
CA GLU A 237 -1.05 -0.62 -24.93
C GLU A 237 -1.35 0.80 -25.42
N ALA A 238 -1.85 1.67 -24.54
CA ALA A 238 -2.11 3.06 -24.86
C ALA A 238 -0.82 3.84 -25.17
N VAL A 239 0.24 3.64 -24.36
CA VAL A 239 1.53 4.31 -24.58
C VAL A 239 2.23 3.79 -25.85
N ALA A 240 2.18 2.49 -26.12
CA ALA A 240 2.75 1.89 -27.33
C ALA A 240 2.11 2.45 -28.61
N ALA A 241 0.83 2.81 -28.57
CA ALA A 241 0.14 3.46 -29.70
C ALA A 241 0.78 4.78 -30.12
N ALA A 242 1.47 5.49 -29.22
CA ALA A 242 2.14 6.75 -29.54
C ALA A 242 3.30 6.60 -30.56
N ALA A 243 3.86 5.39 -30.69
CA ALA A 243 4.90 5.08 -31.66
C ALA A 243 4.36 4.62 -33.05
N SER A 244 3.07 4.27 -33.15
CA SER A 244 2.51 3.64 -34.37
C SER A 244 1.30 4.37 -34.93
N MET A 245 0.70 5.29 -34.21
CA MET A 245 -0.54 5.97 -34.55
C MET A 245 -0.34 7.49 -34.55
N SER A 246 -1.16 8.19 -35.33
CA SER A 246 -1.32 9.63 -35.16
C SER A 246 -1.79 9.98 -33.77
N ILE A 247 -1.61 11.20 -33.29
CA ILE A 247 -2.05 11.57 -31.96
C ILE A 247 -3.57 11.44 -31.80
N ASP A 248 -4.34 11.73 -32.85
CA ASP A 248 -5.80 11.66 -32.81
C ASP A 248 -6.32 10.21 -32.70
N GLU A 249 -5.71 9.28 -33.45
CA GLU A 249 -6.00 7.86 -33.37
C GLU A 249 -5.58 7.30 -31.99
N GLY A 250 -4.40 7.73 -31.51
CA GLY A 250 -3.89 7.36 -30.17
C GLY A 250 -4.79 7.86 -29.04
N LEU A 251 -5.30 9.09 -29.11
CA LEU A 251 -6.25 9.64 -28.15
C LEU A 251 -7.58 8.88 -28.14
N LYS A 252 -8.06 8.46 -29.32
CA LYS A 252 -9.25 7.60 -29.42
C LYS A 252 -9.01 6.25 -28.75
N LYS A 253 -7.88 5.61 -29.05
CA LYS A 253 -7.49 4.33 -28.41
C LYS A 253 -7.32 4.46 -26.89
N GLU A 254 -6.69 5.52 -26.42
CA GLU A 254 -6.58 5.83 -24.97
C GLU A 254 -7.96 5.89 -24.33
N ARG A 255 -8.90 6.63 -24.95
CA ARG A 255 -10.27 6.78 -24.46
C ARG A 255 -11.01 5.44 -24.38
N ASP A 256 -10.91 4.59 -25.39
CA ASP A 256 -11.57 3.28 -25.43
C ASP A 256 -11.02 2.37 -24.30
N LEU A 257 -9.71 2.36 -24.12
CA LEU A 257 -9.05 1.63 -23.03
C LEU A 257 -9.40 2.20 -21.65
N PHE A 258 -9.51 3.53 -21.53
CA PHE A 258 -9.93 4.19 -20.28
C PHE A 258 -11.37 3.84 -19.90
N ILE A 259 -12.31 3.87 -20.86
CA ILE A 259 -13.72 3.49 -20.62
C ILE A 259 -13.79 2.03 -20.16
N THR A 260 -13.06 1.13 -20.80
CA THR A 260 -12.97 -0.28 -20.39
C THR A 260 -12.40 -0.41 -18.97
N ALA A 261 -11.38 0.38 -18.63
CA ALA A 261 -10.76 0.34 -17.32
C ALA A 261 -11.69 0.89 -16.22
N VAL A 262 -12.32 2.06 -16.41
CA VAL A 262 -13.13 2.74 -15.39
C VAL A 262 -14.39 1.96 -15.00
N THR A 263 -14.92 1.16 -15.92
CA THR A 263 -16.09 0.29 -15.68
C THR A 263 -15.71 -1.08 -15.14
N SER A 264 -14.40 -1.41 -15.07
CA SER A 264 -13.94 -2.70 -14.61
C SER A 264 -14.09 -2.87 -13.10
N GLN A 265 -14.30 -4.12 -12.66
CA GLN A 265 -14.34 -4.49 -11.25
C GLN A 265 -12.99 -4.22 -10.55
N GLN A 266 -11.87 -4.38 -11.26
CA GLN A 266 -10.55 -4.10 -10.72
C GLN A 266 -10.36 -2.61 -10.40
N SER A 267 -10.87 -1.71 -11.25
CA SER A 267 -10.85 -0.28 -10.96
C SER A 267 -11.77 0.08 -9.79
N ALA A 268 -12.96 -0.55 -9.70
CA ALA A 268 -13.84 -0.36 -8.57
C ALA A 268 -13.15 -0.78 -7.25
N ALA A 269 -12.48 -1.94 -7.24
CA ALA A 269 -11.72 -2.44 -6.12
C ALA A 269 -10.56 -1.52 -5.72
N LEU A 270 -9.75 -1.08 -6.67
CA LEU A 270 -8.59 -0.21 -6.39
C LEU A 270 -9.00 1.19 -5.93
N ARG A 271 -10.09 1.74 -6.46
CA ARG A 271 -10.68 2.99 -5.94
C ARG A 271 -11.22 2.81 -4.52
N TYR A 272 -11.88 1.69 -4.25
CA TYR A 272 -12.31 1.35 -2.91
C TYR A 272 -11.13 1.30 -1.93
N VAL A 273 -10.06 0.57 -2.28
CA VAL A 273 -8.84 0.48 -1.44
C VAL A 273 -8.24 1.86 -1.17
N PHE A 274 -8.20 2.72 -2.18
CA PHE A 274 -7.71 4.09 -2.03
C PHE A 274 -8.50 4.90 -0.96
N PHE A 275 -9.81 4.72 -0.88
CA PHE A 275 -10.61 5.35 0.16
C PHE A 275 -10.53 4.61 1.49
N ALA A 276 -10.50 3.28 1.49
CA ALA A 276 -10.38 2.44 2.67
C ALA A 276 -9.12 2.76 3.50
N GLU A 277 -7.94 2.89 2.86
CA GLU A 277 -6.70 3.29 3.55
C GLU A 277 -6.82 4.67 4.23
N ARG A 278 -7.61 5.59 3.69
CA ARG A 278 -7.84 6.92 4.29
C ARG A 278 -8.88 6.87 5.39
N GLU A 279 -9.87 6.01 5.24
CA GLU A 279 -10.93 5.83 6.23
C GLU A 279 -10.40 5.13 7.49
N ALA A 280 -9.46 4.19 7.34
CA ALA A 280 -8.80 3.51 8.45
C ALA A 280 -8.11 4.48 9.45
N ALA A 281 -7.66 5.65 8.96
CA ALA A 281 -7.09 6.69 9.80
C ALA A 281 -8.15 7.50 10.60
N LYS A 282 -9.44 7.35 10.29
CA LYS A 282 -10.54 8.06 10.97
C LYS A 282 -11.18 7.14 12.01
N ILE A 283 -11.01 7.49 13.25
CA ILE A 283 -11.54 6.72 14.39
C ILE A 283 -12.82 7.40 14.86
N PRO A 284 -14.01 6.77 14.71
CA PRO A 284 -15.30 7.45 14.94
C PRO A 284 -15.51 7.97 16.36
N ASP A 285 -15.03 7.22 17.37
CA ASP A 285 -15.17 7.52 18.79
C ASP A 285 -13.99 8.32 19.38
N LEU A 286 -13.04 8.73 18.55
CA LEU A 286 -11.94 9.59 18.98
C LEU A 286 -12.37 11.07 18.84
N PRO A 287 -12.44 11.85 19.94
CA PRO A 287 -12.77 13.26 19.88
C PRO A 287 -11.83 14.02 18.95
N LYS A 288 -12.38 14.92 18.12
CA LYS A 288 -11.58 15.66 17.11
C LYS A 288 -10.53 16.57 17.73
N GLU A 289 -10.77 17.03 18.95
CA GLU A 289 -9.87 17.85 19.77
C GLU A 289 -8.74 17.05 20.42
N THR A 290 -8.72 15.71 20.31
CA THR A 290 -7.67 14.89 20.87
C THR A 290 -6.33 15.20 20.21
N VAL A 291 -5.41 15.77 20.98
CA VAL A 291 -4.05 16.09 20.52
C VAL A 291 -3.13 14.91 20.82
N PRO A 292 -2.50 14.30 19.81
CA PRO A 292 -1.52 13.24 20.05
C PRO A 292 -0.27 13.78 20.74
N LEU A 293 0.37 12.96 21.56
CA LEU A 293 1.69 13.26 22.09
C LEU A 293 2.69 13.41 20.94
N THR A 294 3.50 14.47 20.99
CA THR A 294 4.56 14.64 20.00
C THR A 294 5.74 13.72 20.36
N VAL A 295 5.90 12.65 19.61
CA VAL A 295 7.05 11.72 19.78
C VAL A 295 8.29 12.34 19.15
N LYS A 296 9.17 12.88 19.98
CA LYS A 296 10.48 13.46 19.61
C LYS A 296 11.60 12.44 19.73
N ARG A 297 11.47 11.46 20.61
CA ARG A 297 12.42 10.38 20.87
C ARG A 297 11.69 9.08 21.10
N GLY A 298 12.02 8.06 20.31
CA GLY A 298 11.53 6.69 20.50
C GLY A 298 12.55 5.81 21.21
N ALA A 299 12.06 4.67 21.75
CA ALA A 299 12.91 3.57 22.11
C ALA A 299 12.30 2.25 21.60
N VAL A 300 13.14 1.31 21.24
CA VAL A 300 12.74 -0.06 20.85
C VAL A 300 13.50 -1.03 21.75
N LEU A 301 12.78 -1.83 22.51
CA LEU A 301 13.33 -2.85 23.38
C LEU A 301 13.26 -4.22 22.71
N GLY A 302 14.41 -4.84 22.50
CA GLY A 302 14.62 -6.05 21.70
C GLY A 302 15.28 -5.71 20.36
N SER A 303 16.48 -6.20 20.14
CA SER A 303 17.31 -5.92 18.96
C SER A 303 17.26 -7.04 17.90
N GLY A 304 16.25 -7.91 17.97
CA GLY A 304 15.97 -8.95 16.98
C GLY A 304 15.44 -8.41 15.65
N THR A 305 14.95 -9.30 14.80
CA THR A 305 14.42 -8.99 13.45
C THR A 305 13.33 -7.90 13.47
N MET A 306 12.38 -8.00 14.41
CA MET A 306 11.30 -7.02 14.52
C MET A 306 11.81 -5.68 15.05
N GLY A 307 12.55 -5.68 16.17
CA GLY A 307 13.03 -4.44 16.79
C GLY A 307 13.96 -3.65 15.90
N THR A 308 14.88 -4.31 15.17
CA THR A 308 15.74 -3.61 14.19
C THR A 308 14.94 -2.96 13.08
N GLY A 309 13.94 -3.65 12.53
CA GLY A 309 13.04 -3.09 11.53
C GLY A 309 12.18 -1.93 12.05
N ILE A 310 11.72 -1.99 13.31
CA ILE A 310 10.95 -0.92 13.96
C ILE A 310 11.88 0.29 14.21
N ALA A 311 13.11 0.10 14.69
CA ALA A 311 14.09 1.17 14.86
C ALA A 311 14.40 1.88 13.51
N MET A 312 14.50 1.12 12.40
CA MET A 312 14.62 1.71 11.06
C MET A 312 13.41 2.58 10.69
N ASN A 313 12.19 2.24 11.10
CA ASN A 313 11.01 3.07 10.83
C ASN A 313 11.09 4.42 11.55
N PHE A 314 11.55 4.47 12.80
CA PHE A 314 11.82 5.72 13.51
C PHE A 314 12.87 6.57 12.76
N ALA A 315 14.02 5.97 12.43
CA ALA A 315 15.09 6.65 11.70
C ALA A 315 14.63 7.16 10.31
N ASN A 316 13.85 6.38 9.59
CA ASN A 316 13.24 6.76 8.30
C ASN A 316 12.24 7.93 8.45
N ALA A 317 11.61 8.08 9.61
CA ALA A 317 10.72 9.19 9.95
C ALA A 317 11.48 10.42 10.49
N GLY A 318 12.81 10.35 10.59
CA GLY A 318 13.63 11.42 11.13
C GLY A 318 13.55 11.54 12.67
N ILE A 319 13.06 10.50 13.36
CA ILE A 319 12.90 10.48 14.82
C ILE A 319 14.08 9.72 15.44
N PRO A 320 14.86 10.37 16.35
CA PRO A 320 15.89 9.69 17.14
C PRO A 320 15.31 8.50 17.90
N VAL A 321 16.03 7.38 17.90
CA VAL A 321 15.57 6.15 18.53
C VAL A 321 16.70 5.43 19.26
N THR A 322 16.44 4.98 20.49
CA THR A 322 17.30 4.06 21.22
C THR A 322 16.92 2.63 20.89
N LEU A 323 17.84 1.83 20.35
CA LEU A 323 17.69 0.40 20.22
C LEU A 323 18.35 -0.28 21.44
N ALA A 324 17.51 -0.88 22.29
CA ALA A 324 17.95 -1.48 23.56
C ALA A 324 17.77 -3.00 23.56
N ASP A 325 18.67 -3.68 24.29
CA ASP A 325 18.56 -5.12 24.55
C ASP A 325 19.28 -5.44 25.88
N VAL A 326 19.18 -6.67 26.36
CA VAL A 326 19.76 -7.11 27.63
C VAL A 326 21.30 -7.13 27.64
N SER A 327 21.96 -7.15 26.48
CA SER A 327 23.40 -7.13 26.38
C SER A 327 23.91 -6.28 25.23
N LYS A 328 25.14 -5.73 25.40
CA LYS A 328 25.84 -4.97 24.37
C LYS A 328 26.01 -5.79 23.08
N GLU A 329 26.29 -7.07 23.19
CA GLU A 329 26.50 -7.96 22.05
C GLU A 329 25.24 -8.04 21.16
N LEU A 330 24.05 -8.20 21.75
CA LEU A 330 22.79 -8.26 21.04
C LEU A 330 22.50 -6.92 20.37
N VAL A 331 22.74 -5.80 21.06
CA VAL A 331 22.55 -4.46 20.50
C VAL A 331 23.50 -4.23 19.33
N ASP A 332 24.79 -4.56 19.44
CA ASP A 332 25.78 -4.39 18.37
C ASP A 332 25.40 -5.23 17.14
N LYS A 333 24.91 -6.44 17.34
CA LYS A 333 24.39 -7.30 16.26
C LYS A 333 23.18 -6.64 15.58
N GLY A 334 22.26 -6.06 16.36
CA GLY A 334 21.09 -5.35 15.83
C GLY A 334 21.49 -4.13 15.00
N ILE A 335 22.41 -3.30 15.51
CA ILE A 335 22.96 -2.14 14.77
C ILE A 335 23.63 -2.59 13.47
N GLY A 336 24.40 -3.68 13.50
CA GLY A 336 25.00 -4.29 12.32
C GLY A 336 23.95 -4.71 11.28
N MET A 337 22.82 -5.26 11.71
CA MET A 337 21.71 -5.63 10.83
C MET A 337 21.07 -4.40 10.18
N ILE A 338 20.81 -3.33 10.92
CA ILE A 338 20.28 -2.07 10.39
C ILE A 338 21.24 -1.51 9.32
N ARG A 339 22.54 -1.45 9.63
CA ARG A 339 23.56 -0.99 8.67
C ARG A 339 23.57 -1.82 7.39
N LYS A 340 23.51 -3.15 7.51
CA LYS A 340 23.45 -4.06 6.35
C LYS A 340 22.22 -3.83 5.48
N ASN A 341 21.06 -3.61 6.09
CA ASN A 341 19.80 -3.33 5.38
C ASN A 341 19.86 -2.01 4.60
N TYR A 342 20.38 -0.94 5.21
CA TYR A 342 20.59 0.32 4.51
C TYR A 342 21.63 0.21 3.40
N ALA A 343 22.79 -0.43 3.66
CA ALA A 343 23.81 -0.64 2.65
C ALA A 343 23.31 -1.41 1.41
N SER A 344 22.46 -2.42 1.64
CA SER A 344 21.77 -3.12 0.53
C SER A 344 20.81 -2.21 -0.25
N THR A 345 20.22 -1.21 0.38
CA THR A 345 19.36 -0.23 -0.29
C THR A 345 20.17 0.77 -1.09
N VAL A 346 21.33 1.20 -0.56
CA VAL A 346 22.29 2.07 -1.25
C VAL A 346 22.87 1.37 -2.48
N SER A 347 23.31 0.12 -2.36
CA SER A 347 23.87 -0.66 -3.49
C SER A 347 22.88 -0.84 -4.66
N LYS A 348 21.59 -0.74 -4.38
CA LYS A 348 20.51 -0.79 -5.40
C LYS A 348 20.15 0.59 -5.94
N GLY A 349 20.87 1.64 -5.57
CA GLY A 349 20.61 3.02 -6.00
C GLY A 349 19.30 3.64 -5.48
N ARG A 350 18.70 3.04 -4.42
CA ARG A 350 17.41 3.49 -3.85
C ARG A 350 17.56 4.40 -2.64
N LEU A 351 18.78 4.59 -2.16
CA LEU A 351 19.15 5.45 -1.05
C LEU A 351 20.54 6.01 -1.31
N SER A 352 20.79 7.29 -1.01
CA SER A 352 22.16 7.84 -1.06
C SER A 352 22.95 7.44 0.18
N GLN A 353 24.29 7.47 0.08
CA GLN A 353 25.16 7.22 1.23
C GLN A 353 24.93 8.25 2.33
N ASP A 354 24.84 9.54 1.99
CA ASP A 354 24.59 10.63 2.95
C ASP A 354 23.27 10.44 3.72
N GLU A 355 22.23 9.96 3.03
CA GLU A 355 20.96 9.68 3.69
C GLU A 355 21.03 8.45 4.60
N MET A 356 21.79 7.42 4.22
CA MET A 356 22.08 6.28 5.09
C MET A 356 22.80 6.74 6.35
N ASP A 357 23.82 7.58 6.22
CA ASP A 357 24.62 8.05 7.36
C ASP A 357 23.78 8.92 8.30
N ARG A 358 22.95 9.80 7.75
CA ARG A 358 21.97 10.58 8.53
C ARG A 358 21.01 9.69 9.33
N ARG A 359 20.45 8.65 8.71
CA ARG A 359 19.53 7.71 9.39
C ARG A 359 20.24 6.88 10.43
N MET A 360 21.44 6.40 10.15
CA MET A 360 22.26 5.68 11.12
C MET A 360 22.61 6.53 12.36
N ALA A 361 22.85 7.83 12.19
CA ALA A 361 23.11 8.75 13.29
C ALA A 361 21.89 8.95 14.23
N LEU A 362 20.68 8.64 13.77
CA LEU A 362 19.47 8.71 14.60
C LEU A 362 19.28 7.46 15.48
N VAL A 363 20.03 6.38 15.25
CA VAL A 363 19.90 5.13 16.02
C VAL A 363 21.00 5.06 17.07
N THR A 364 20.61 5.15 18.34
CA THR A 364 21.53 5.07 19.49
C THR A 364 21.47 3.68 20.11
N PRO A 365 22.61 3.00 20.34
CA PRO A 365 22.64 1.75 21.08
C PRO A 365 22.36 1.97 22.56
N GLY A 366 21.60 1.06 23.21
CA GLY A 366 21.30 1.07 24.63
C GLY A 366 21.39 -0.33 25.23
N VAL A 367 21.80 -0.46 26.48
CA VAL A 367 21.82 -1.72 27.21
C VAL A 367 20.91 -1.61 28.44
N GLY A 368 20.04 -2.60 28.63
CA GLY A 368 19.07 -2.61 29.73
C GLY A 368 17.84 -1.73 29.46
N LEU A 369 16.89 -1.81 30.38
CA LEU A 369 15.63 -1.06 30.31
C LEU A 369 15.81 0.43 30.57
N GLU A 370 16.81 0.81 31.35
CA GLU A 370 17.16 2.19 31.69
C GLU A 370 17.45 3.03 30.43
N ALA A 371 17.93 2.40 29.39
CA ALA A 371 18.18 3.06 28.12
C ALA A 371 16.90 3.61 27.47
N CYS A 372 15.71 3.13 27.88
CA CYS A 372 14.39 3.56 27.39
C CYS A 372 13.80 4.73 28.20
N ALA A 373 14.38 5.08 29.37
CA ALA A 373 13.76 5.98 30.34
C ALA A 373 13.39 7.37 29.82
N GLN A 374 14.13 7.90 28.83
CA GLN A 374 13.93 9.23 28.27
C GLN A 374 13.06 9.25 26.99
N ALA A 375 12.53 8.12 26.58
CA ALA A 375 11.67 8.04 25.40
C ALA A 375 10.27 8.61 25.66
N ASP A 376 9.70 9.25 24.64
CA ASP A 376 8.28 9.66 24.62
C ASP A 376 7.36 8.48 24.32
N LEU A 377 7.90 7.48 23.59
CA LEU A 377 7.21 6.24 23.29
C LEU A 377 8.22 5.09 23.21
N VAL A 378 7.91 4.00 23.91
CA VAL A 378 8.68 2.76 23.88
C VAL A 378 7.91 1.68 23.14
N ILE A 379 8.55 0.97 22.19
CA ILE A 379 7.97 -0.22 21.56
C ILE A 379 8.75 -1.44 22.03
N GLU A 380 8.08 -2.30 22.76
CA GLU A 380 8.63 -3.57 23.22
C GLU A 380 8.49 -4.63 22.11
N ALA A 381 9.59 -5.29 21.77
CA ALA A 381 9.72 -6.34 20.75
C ALA A 381 10.59 -7.52 21.25
N VAL A 382 10.46 -7.88 22.55
CA VAL A 382 11.13 -9.04 23.16
C VAL A 382 10.40 -10.35 22.84
N PHE A 383 10.85 -11.47 23.41
CA PHE A 383 10.23 -12.78 23.17
C PHE A 383 8.74 -12.79 23.51
N GLU A 384 7.96 -13.56 22.73
CA GLU A 384 6.49 -13.66 22.81
C GLU A 384 6.06 -14.55 23.98
N GLU A 385 6.27 -14.05 25.20
CA GLU A 385 5.94 -14.73 26.47
C GLU A 385 5.26 -13.75 27.42
N MET A 386 4.04 -14.08 27.88
CA MET A 386 3.22 -13.19 28.72
C MET A 386 3.92 -12.79 30.01
N LYS A 387 4.53 -13.76 30.72
CA LYS A 387 5.23 -13.49 31.99
C LYS A 387 6.37 -12.47 31.79
N LEU A 388 7.19 -12.67 30.76
CA LEU A 388 8.29 -11.78 30.45
C LEU A 388 7.78 -10.38 30.10
N LYS A 389 6.75 -10.27 29.27
CA LYS A 389 6.20 -8.97 28.87
C LYS A 389 5.59 -8.21 30.05
N LYS A 390 4.89 -8.89 30.94
CA LYS A 390 4.35 -8.28 32.19
C LYS A 390 5.46 -7.73 33.06
N GLU A 391 6.54 -8.48 33.24
CA GLU A 391 7.70 -8.03 34.03
C GLU A 391 8.39 -6.81 33.39
N VAL A 392 8.60 -6.86 32.09
CA VAL A 392 9.17 -5.74 31.31
C VAL A 392 8.29 -4.49 31.42
N PHE A 393 6.98 -4.62 31.25
CA PHE A 393 6.06 -3.48 31.32
C PHE A 393 5.98 -2.88 32.73
N LYS A 394 6.03 -3.70 33.78
CA LYS A 394 6.11 -3.22 35.14
C LYS A 394 7.36 -2.37 35.38
N GLN A 395 8.53 -2.83 34.91
CA GLN A 395 9.78 -2.08 35.03
C GLN A 395 9.79 -0.81 34.16
N LEU A 396 9.30 -0.88 32.91
CA LEU A 396 9.18 0.31 32.05
C LEU A 396 8.23 1.36 32.66
N ASP A 397 7.16 0.94 33.33
CA ASP A 397 6.24 1.84 34.04
C ASP A 397 6.91 2.61 35.19
N GLU A 398 7.92 2.02 35.80
CA GLU A 398 8.72 2.65 36.87
C GLU A 398 9.82 3.55 36.33
N LEU A 399 10.46 3.16 35.22
CA LEU A 399 11.65 3.82 34.67
C LEU A 399 11.32 4.96 33.70
N CYS A 400 10.28 4.82 32.91
CA CYS A 400 9.93 5.78 31.87
C CYS A 400 9.20 7.00 32.43
N ARG A 401 9.23 8.07 31.69
CA ARG A 401 8.49 9.30 32.01
C ARG A 401 7.00 9.00 32.23
N PRO A 402 6.34 9.72 33.16
CA PRO A 402 4.92 9.44 33.50
C PRO A 402 3.93 9.60 32.35
N ASP A 403 4.30 10.35 31.31
CA ASP A 403 3.51 10.64 30.09
C ASP A 403 3.92 9.78 28.89
N ALA A 404 4.99 8.98 29.01
CA ALA A 404 5.46 8.13 27.91
C ALA A 404 4.43 7.04 27.55
N VAL A 405 4.20 6.82 26.28
CA VAL A 405 3.38 5.72 25.77
C VAL A 405 4.21 4.43 25.76
N LEU A 406 3.64 3.36 26.29
CA LEU A 406 4.24 2.03 26.30
C LEU A 406 3.50 1.13 25.30
N ALA A 407 4.18 0.75 24.23
CA ALA A 407 3.61 -0.08 23.17
C ALA A 407 4.24 -1.48 23.17
N THR A 408 3.42 -2.53 22.94
CA THR A 408 3.91 -3.89 22.72
C THR A 408 3.75 -4.28 21.25
N ASN A 409 4.77 -4.92 20.67
CA ASN A 409 4.70 -5.52 19.34
C ASN A 409 4.26 -6.99 19.39
N THR A 410 3.54 -7.41 20.43
CA THR A 410 2.98 -8.77 20.48
C THR A 410 2.13 -9.06 19.24
N SER A 411 2.11 -10.30 18.80
CA SER A 411 1.29 -10.76 17.67
C SER A 411 0.02 -11.51 18.11
N THR A 412 -0.04 -11.98 19.36
CA THR A 412 -1.10 -12.88 19.83
C THR A 412 -1.53 -12.68 21.26
N LEU A 413 -0.66 -12.10 22.11
CA LEU A 413 -0.92 -11.98 23.54
C LEU A 413 -1.93 -10.88 23.85
N ASP A 414 -2.62 -11.05 24.96
CA ASP A 414 -3.64 -10.12 25.46
C ASP A 414 -2.98 -8.81 25.92
N VAL A 415 -3.25 -7.72 25.22
CA VAL A 415 -2.72 -6.39 25.53
C VAL A 415 -3.30 -5.85 26.84
N ASP A 416 -4.54 -6.21 27.19
CA ASP A 416 -5.16 -5.81 28.47
C ASP A 416 -4.46 -6.46 29.66
N GLU A 417 -4.04 -7.74 29.53
CA GLU A 417 -3.28 -8.44 30.55
C GLU A 417 -1.88 -7.83 30.74
N ILE A 418 -1.24 -7.40 29.66
CA ILE A 418 0.05 -6.69 29.73
C ILE A 418 -0.15 -5.31 30.40
N ALA A 419 -1.18 -4.56 29.99
CA ALA A 419 -1.49 -3.25 30.54
C ALA A 419 -1.77 -3.30 32.06
N ALA A 420 -2.47 -4.33 32.52
CA ALA A 420 -2.79 -4.54 33.94
C ALA A 420 -1.55 -4.75 34.85
N ALA A 421 -0.38 -5.02 34.27
CA ALA A 421 0.88 -5.08 34.99
C ALA A 421 1.49 -3.69 35.32
N THR A 422 0.93 -2.62 34.75
CA THR A 422 1.39 -1.22 34.93
C THR A 422 0.47 -0.46 35.89
N ARG A 423 0.98 0.61 36.48
CA ARG A 423 0.18 1.53 37.33
C ARG A 423 -0.71 2.47 36.48
N LYS A 424 -0.39 2.64 35.19
CA LYS A 424 -1.08 3.52 34.25
C LYS A 424 -1.43 2.78 32.97
N PRO A 425 -2.38 1.82 33.03
CA PRO A 425 -2.78 1.03 31.86
C PRO A 425 -3.34 1.86 30.70
N GLU A 426 -3.80 3.11 30.97
CA GLU A 426 -4.31 4.04 29.95
C GLU A 426 -3.24 4.51 28.95
N ARG A 427 -1.95 4.35 29.27
CA ARG A 427 -0.84 4.68 28.36
C ARG A 427 -0.27 3.45 27.61
N VAL A 428 -0.88 2.28 27.82
CA VAL A 428 -0.46 1.03 27.16
C VAL A 428 -1.29 0.77 25.92
N ILE A 429 -0.63 0.32 24.85
CA ILE A 429 -1.26 0.02 23.55
C ILE A 429 -0.48 -1.08 22.80
N GLY A 430 -1.15 -1.83 21.95
CA GLY A 430 -0.45 -2.70 20.98
C GLY A 430 -0.06 -1.91 19.72
N MET A 431 1.14 -2.12 19.22
CA MET A 431 1.58 -1.68 17.91
C MET A 431 2.21 -2.88 17.18
N HIS A 432 1.37 -3.67 16.55
CA HIS A 432 1.77 -4.90 15.88
C HIS A 432 2.25 -4.60 14.47
N PHE A 433 3.56 -4.69 14.27
CA PHE A 433 4.22 -4.57 12.98
C PHE A 433 4.38 -5.94 12.32
N PHE A 434 4.45 -5.95 10.99
CA PHE A 434 4.60 -7.17 10.18
C PHE A 434 6.03 -7.33 9.69
N SER A 435 6.49 -8.56 9.64
CA SER A 435 7.88 -8.88 9.24
C SER A 435 8.07 -8.87 7.72
N PRO A 436 9.12 -8.21 7.19
CA PRO A 436 10.10 -7.33 7.85
C PRO A 436 9.50 -5.94 8.16
N ALA A 437 9.62 -5.47 9.41
CA ALA A 437 8.92 -4.25 9.86
C ALA A 437 9.32 -2.98 9.08
N ASN A 438 10.54 -2.89 8.59
CA ASN A 438 11.00 -1.77 7.75
C ASN A 438 10.42 -1.77 6.32
N VAL A 439 9.81 -2.87 5.88
CA VAL A 439 9.27 -3.05 4.52
C VAL A 439 7.74 -3.07 4.51
N MET A 440 7.14 -3.89 5.39
CA MET A 440 5.69 -4.08 5.44
C MET A 440 4.97 -2.79 5.82
N ARG A 441 3.89 -2.48 5.11
CA ARG A 441 3.19 -1.20 5.28
C ARG A 441 2.23 -1.16 6.47
N LEU A 442 1.73 -2.31 6.92
CA LEU A 442 0.72 -2.40 7.96
C LEU A 442 1.30 -2.18 9.35
N CYS A 443 0.52 -1.51 10.21
CA CYS A 443 0.62 -1.53 11.66
C CYS A 443 -0.79 -1.69 12.25
N GLU A 444 -1.10 -2.85 12.85
CA GLU A 444 -2.31 -2.97 13.65
C GLU A 444 -2.09 -2.24 14.98
N VAL A 445 -2.86 -1.18 15.21
CA VAL A 445 -2.87 -0.45 16.48
C VAL A 445 -3.92 -1.10 17.37
N VAL A 446 -3.49 -1.84 18.38
CA VAL A 446 -4.37 -2.68 19.20
C VAL A 446 -4.79 -1.93 20.44
N ARG A 447 -6.06 -1.54 20.46
CA ARG A 447 -6.68 -0.77 21.54
C ARG A 447 -7.03 -1.68 22.71
N GLY A 448 -6.33 -1.51 23.84
CA GLY A 448 -6.75 -2.11 25.11
C GLY A 448 -7.97 -1.40 25.69
N LYS A 449 -8.69 -2.06 26.58
CA LYS A 449 -9.91 -1.54 27.23
C LYS A 449 -9.68 -0.22 27.95
N GLN A 450 -8.47 0.00 28.47
CA GLN A 450 -8.11 1.20 29.23
C GLN A 450 -7.26 2.19 28.43
N SER A 451 -6.82 1.85 27.19
CA SER A 451 -6.01 2.75 26.37
C SER A 451 -6.71 4.10 26.18
N SER A 452 -6.06 5.19 26.58
CA SER A 452 -6.63 6.54 26.49
C SER A 452 -6.72 7.03 25.04
N HIS A 453 -7.59 7.99 24.77
CA HIS A 453 -7.69 8.64 23.47
C HIS A 453 -6.36 9.25 23.00
N VAL A 454 -5.60 9.84 23.93
CA VAL A 454 -4.26 10.41 23.62
C VAL A 454 -3.28 9.31 23.21
N THR A 455 -3.30 8.17 23.90
CA THR A 455 -2.45 7.01 23.57
C THR A 455 -2.78 6.47 22.19
N ILE A 456 -4.07 6.30 21.87
CA ILE A 456 -4.54 5.85 20.56
C ILE A 456 -4.13 6.85 19.46
N ALA A 457 -4.43 8.14 19.66
CA ALA A 457 -4.07 9.19 18.71
C ALA A 457 -2.56 9.24 18.45
N THR A 458 -1.74 9.05 19.51
CA THR A 458 -0.28 9.04 19.43
C THR A 458 0.24 7.86 18.60
N ALA A 459 -0.27 6.65 18.82
CA ALA A 459 0.11 5.45 18.06
C ALA A 459 -0.28 5.56 16.58
N MET A 460 -1.47 6.08 16.29
CA MET A 460 -1.95 6.32 14.92
C MET A 460 -1.11 7.40 14.21
N ASP A 461 -0.79 8.52 14.88
CA ASP A 461 0.05 9.58 14.31
C ASP A 461 1.48 9.09 14.06
N LEU A 462 2.05 8.32 14.99
CA LEU A 462 3.36 7.71 14.81
C LEU A 462 3.38 6.73 13.63
N SER A 463 2.37 5.87 13.50
CA SER A 463 2.23 4.96 12.35
C SER A 463 2.24 5.73 11.04
N ARG A 464 1.49 6.84 10.96
CA ARG A 464 1.46 7.73 9.79
C ARG A 464 2.82 8.38 9.50
N LYS A 465 3.53 8.89 10.54
CA LYS A 465 4.88 9.46 10.41
C LYS A 465 5.90 8.42 9.92
N MET A 466 5.78 7.18 10.35
CA MET A 466 6.56 6.03 9.87
C MET A 466 6.16 5.54 8.47
N LYS A 467 5.22 6.22 7.79
CA LYS A 467 4.66 5.82 6.50
C LYS A 467 4.02 4.43 6.53
N LYS A 468 3.47 4.04 7.69
CA LYS A 468 2.65 2.84 7.83
C LYS A 468 1.17 3.17 7.63
N VAL A 469 0.43 2.18 7.22
CA VAL A 469 -1.04 2.19 7.26
C VAL A 469 -1.42 1.68 8.65
N GLY A 470 -1.73 2.60 9.56
CA GLY A 470 -2.22 2.28 10.89
C GLY A 470 -3.71 1.92 10.82
N VAL A 471 -4.09 0.79 11.39
CA VAL A 471 -5.49 0.36 11.51
C VAL A 471 -5.79 0.06 12.96
N LEU A 472 -6.80 0.73 13.53
CA LEU A 472 -7.22 0.51 14.90
C LEU A 472 -8.05 -0.77 15.00
N VAL A 473 -7.65 -1.66 15.92
CA VAL A 473 -8.32 -2.95 16.19
C VAL A 473 -8.47 -3.19 17.69
N GLY A 474 -9.42 -4.04 18.08
CA GLY A 474 -9.60 -4.48 19.45
C GLY A 474 -8.66 -5.64 19.83
N VAL A 475 -8.66 -5.97 21.13
CA VAL A 475 -7.89 -7.09 21.68
C VAL A 475 -8.62 -8.41 21.42
N CYS A 476 -7.95 -9.33 20.74
CA CYS A 476 -8.31 -10.75 20.66
C CYS A 476 -7.07 -11.57 20.27
N HIS A 477 -7.13 -12.87 20.40
CA HIS A 477 -6.00 -13.74 20.03
C HIS A 477 -5.68 -13.66 18.55
N GLY A 478 -4.47 -13.15 18.19
CA GLY A 478 -4.03 -12.98 16.83
C GLY A 478 -4.61 -11.74 16.12
N PHE A 479 -5.29 -10.88 16.86
CA PHE A 479 -5.94 -9.65 16.41
C PHE A 479 -6.81 -9.90 15.17
N VAL A 480 -6.77 -9.03 14.16
CA VAL A 480 -7.55 -9.25 12.93
C VAL A 480 -6.78 -10.14 11.95
N GLY A 481 -5.58 -9.75 11.61
CA GLY A 481 -4.84 -10.38 10.53
C GLY A 481 -4.48 -11.83 10.80
N ASN A 482 -3.80 -12.12 11.91
CA ASN A 482 -3.39 -13.49 12.28
C ASN A 482 -4.58 -14.38 12.61
N ARG A 483 -5.65 -13.84 13.22
CA ARG A 483 -6.87 -14.60 13.53
C ARG A 483 -7.51 -15.16 12.25
N MET A 484 -7.60 -14.35 11.19
CA MET A 484 -8.09 -14.79 9.87
C MET A 484 -7.08 -15.71 9.17
N LEU A 485 -5.77 -15.44 9.28
CA LEU A 485 -4.71 -16.27 8.70
C LEU A 485 -4.75 -17.70 9.24
N HIS A 486 -5.07 -17.88 10.52
CA HIS A 486 -5.19 -19.20 11.12
C HIS A 486 -6.27 -20.06 10.45
N GLN A 487 -7.39 -19.46 10.03
CA GLN A 487 -8.46 -20.17 9.34
C GLN A 487 -8.00 -20.60 7.94
N TYR A 488 -7.35 -19.69 7.21
CA TYR A 488 -6.77 -19.95 5.90
C TYR A 488 -5.72 -21.08 5.93
N ALA A 489 -4.78 -21.00 6.86
CA ALA A 489 -3.70 -21.99 6.98
C ALA A 489 -4.21 -23.36 7.43
N ARG A 490 -5.23 -23.40 8.30
CA ARG A 490 -5.87 -24.65 8.75
C ARG A 490 -6.49 -25.41 7.57
N GLU A 491 -7.27 -24.75 6.75
CA GLU A 491 -7.92 -25.39 5.61
C GLU A 491 -6.91 -25.81 4.54
N ALA A 492 -5.88 -24.99 4.29
CA ALA A 492 -4.80 -25.40 3.42
C ALA A 492 -4.14 -26.72 3.88
N ALA A 493 -3.89 -26.87 5.19
CA ALA A 493 -3.34 -28.12 5.74
C ALA A 493 -4.31 -29.32 5.58
N PHE A 494 -5.62 -29.10 5.78
CA PHE A 494 -6.62 -30.16 5.58
C PHE A 494 -6.73 -30.61 4.13
N LEU A 495 -6.59 -29.68 3.18
CA LEU A 495 -6.56 -30.01 1.75
C LEU A 495 -5.41 -30.97 1.40
N LEU A 496 -4.23 -30.85 2.04
CA LEU A 496 -3.13 -31.81 1.84
C LEU A 496 -3.52 -33.21 2.27
N GLU A 497 -4.14 -33.34 3.44
CA GLU A 497 -4.57 -34.63 3.97
C GLU A 497 -5.67 -35.27 3.10
N GLU A 498 -6.52 -34.46 2.45
CA GLU A 498 -7.65 -34.90 1.66
C GLU A 498 -7.32 -35.22 0.19
N GLY A 499 -6.14 -34.81 -0.31
CA GLY A 499 -5.75 -35.20 -1.66
C GLY A 499 -4.96 -34.18 -2.46
N ALA A 500 -4.93 -32.92 -2.07
CA ALA A 500 -4.09 -31.91 -2.71
C ALA A 500 -2.61 -32.11 -2.39
N LEU A 501 -1.74 -31.41 -3.14
CA LEU A 501 -0.30 -31.31 -2.88
C LEU A 501 0.07 -29.84 -2.64
N PRO A 502 1.18 -29.55 -1.92
CA PRO A 502 1.60 -28.17 -1.63
C PRO A 502 1.66 -27.29 -2.86
N GLN A 503 2.28 -27.78 -3.94
CA GLN A 503 2.44 -27.02 -5.19
C GLN A 503 1.12 -26.74 -5.90
N GLN A 504 0.10 -27.59 -5.75
CA GLN A 504 -1.22 -27.35 -6.31
C GLN A 504 -1.94 -26.21 -5.55
N VAL A 505 -1.98 -26.31 -4.23
CA VAL A 505 -2.62 -25.29 -3.38
C VAL A 505 -1.94 -23.94 -3.55
N ASP A 506 -0.60 -23.93 -3.48
CA ASP A 506 0.19 -22.70 -3.61
C ASP A 506 0.00 -22.06 -4.98
N LYS A 507 -0.07 -22.88 -6.06
CA LYS A 507 -0.33 -22.37 -7.40
C LYS A 507 -1.70 -21.69 -7.51
N VAL A 508 -2.77 -22.31 -7.00
CA VAL A 508 -4.11 -21.73 -7.04
C VAL A 508 -4.16 -20.39 -6.34
N ILE A 509 -3.54 -20.29 -5.17
CA ILE A 509 -3.47 -19.06 -4.38
C ILE A 509 -2.59 -18.00 -5.06
N TYR A 510 -1.47 -18.40 -5.64
CA TYR A 510 -0.61 -17.51 -6.40
C TYR A 510 -1.31 -16.97 -7.66
N ASP A 511 -2.02 -17.81 -8.40
CA ASP A 511 -2.78 -17.44 -9.60
C ASP A 511 -3.98 -16.53 -9.24
N PHE A 512 -4.56 -16.68 -8.05
CA PHE A 512 -5.54 -15.75 -7.51
C PHE A 512 -4.96 -14.33 -7.31
N GLY A 513 -3.65 -14.22 -7.06
CA GLY A 513 -2.92 -12.95 -6.97
C GLY A 513 -2.18 -12.70 -5.66
N LEU A 514 -2.23 -13.59 -4.67
CA LEU A 514 -1.39 -13.46 -3.47
C LEU A 514 0.09 -13.62 -3.83
N PRO A 515 1.03 -13.01 -3.06
CA PRO A 515 2.46 -13.05 -3.37
C PRO A 515 3.05 -14.46 -3.34
N MET A 516 2.45 -15.35 -2.53
CA MET A 516 2.84 -16.77 -2.40
C MET A 516 1.68 -17.56 -1.81
N GLY A 517 1.70 -18.86 -1.99
CA GLY A 517 0.73 -19.73 -1.34
C GLY A 517 1.08 -20.03 0.11
N PRO A 518 0.18 -20.74 0.84
CA PRO A 518 0.29 -20.95 2.29
C PRO A 518 1.52 -21.74 2.70
N PHE A 519 1.96 -22.71 1.88
CA PHE A 519 3.09 -23.56 2.23
C PHE A 519 4.42 -22.91 1.95
N ALA A 520 4.57 -22.17 0.84
CA ALA A 520 5.74 -21.33 0.60
C ALA A 520 5.86 -20.21 1.62
N MET A 521 4.73 -19.65 2.10
CA MET A 521 4.69 -18.67 3.19
C MET A 521 5.13 -19.31 4.52
N GLY A 522 4.68 -20.53 4.82
CA GLY A 522 5.12 -21.28 5.98
C GLY A 522 6.63 -21.54 6.00
N ASP A 523 7.19 -21.93 4.85
CA ASP A 523 8.63 -22.15 4.68
C ASP A 523 9.46 -20.86 4.80
N LEU A 524 8.89 -19.70 4.37
CA LEU A 524 9.51 -18.39 4.56
C LEU A 524 9.52 -17.96 6.02
N ALA A 525 8.42 -18.16 6.73
CA ALA A 525 8.28 -17.80 8.15
C ALA A 525 9.11 -18.72 9.06
N GLY A 526 9.25 -19.97 8.69
CA GLY A 526 9.91 -21.03 9.46
C GLY A 526 8.94 -21.90 10.25
N LEU A 527 8.88 -23.18 9.89
CA LEU A 527 7.96 -24.16 10.48
C LEU A 527 8.22 -24.44 11.97
N ASP A 528 9.45 -24.19 12.46
CA ASP A 528 9.81 -24.30 13.86
C ASP A 528 9.05 -23.32 14.77
N VAL A 529 8.66 -22.15 14.27
CA VAL A 529 7.89 -21.17 15.05
C VAL A 529 6.52 -21.74 15.41
N GLY A 530 5.76 -22.18 14.42
CA GLY A 530 4.46 -22.80 14.62
C GLY A 530 4.56 -24.11 15.41
N TRP A 531 5.58 -24.92 15.16
CA TRP A 531 5.83 -26.17 15.86
C TRP A 531 6.05 -25.95 17.37
N ARG A 532 6.89 -24.98 17.77
CA ARG A 532 7.14 -24.65 19.18
C ARG A 532 5.87 -24.20 19.87
N ILE A 533 5.05 -23.36 19.23
CA ILE A 533 3.77 -22.90 19.77
C ILE A 533 2.84 -24.09 19.99
N ARG A 534 2.64 -24.95 18.99
CA ARG A 534 1.77 -26.14 19.10
C ARG A 534 2.28 -27.14 20.12
N LYS A 535 3.61 -27.33 20.22
CA LYS A 535 4.24 -28.20 21.24
C LYS A 535 3.96 -27.65 22.64
N GLY A 536 4.15 -26.36 22.88
CA GLY A 536 3.85 -25.74 24.17
C GLY A 536 2.38 -25.84 24.57
N LEU A 537 1.44 -25.67 23.62
CA LEU A 537 0.00 -25.88 23.87
C LEU A 537 -0.30 -27.33 24.26
N ARG A 538 0.34 -28.32 23.61
CA ARG A 538 0.20 -29.75 23.99
C ARG A 538 0.71 -30.02 25.38
N GLU A 539 1.86 -29.51 25.73
CA GLU A 539 2.49 -29.71 27.05
C GLU A 539 1.67 -29.11 28.21
N ARG A 540 0.90 -28.04 27.92
CA ARG A 540 -0.01 -27.41 28.89
C ARG A 540 -1.44 -27.97 28.88
N GLY A 541 -1.74 -28.93 27.99
CA GLY A 541 -3.10 -29.47 27.84
C GLY A 541 -4.11 -28.48 27.21
N GLU A 542 -3.64 -27.44 26.57
CA GLU A 542 -4.43 -26.36 25.98
C GLU A 542 -4.77 -26.60 24.48
N GLN A 543 -4.83 -27.86 24.07
CA GLN A 543 -5.17 -28.20 22.69
C GLN A 543 -6.62 -27.83 22.36
N ARG A 544 -6.83 -27.21 21.20
CA ARG A 544 -8.18 -26.98 20.69
C ARG A 544 -8.83 -28.31 20.30
N PRO A 545 -10.10 -28.53 20.64
CA PRO A 545 -10.81 -29.72 20.18
C PRO A 545 -10.97 -29.75 18.66
N GLY A 546 -11.12 -30.95 18.08
CA GLY A 546 -11.35 -31.16 16.68
C GLY A 546 -10.14 -31.68 15.89
N ARG A 547 -10.25 -31.71 14.55
CA ARG A 547 -9.21 -32.21 13.65
C ARG A 547 -7.93 -31.36 13.75
N TYR A 548 -6.81 -32.03 13.96
CA TYR A 548 -5.51 -31.35 14.12
C TYR A 548 -4.85 -31.07 12.77
N ALA A 549 -4.68 -29.77 12.45
CA ALA A 549 -4.13 -29.31 11.16
C ALA A 549 -2.59 -29.29 11.10
N GLY A 550 -1.90 -29.49 12.25
CA GLY A 550 -0.45 -29.32 12.35
C GLY A 550 0.39 -30.58 12.07
N SER A 551 -0.21 -31.74 11.83
CA SER A 551 0.49 -33.01 11.80
C SER A 551 1.63 -33.10 10.78
N ILE A 552 1.41 -32.65 9.56
CA ILE A 552 2.42 -32.66 8.49
C ILE A 552 3.53 -31.64 8.83
N ALA A 553 3.18 -30.42 9.23
CA ALA A 553 4.14 -29.39 9.60
C ALA A 553 5.01 -29.78 10.79
N ASP A 554 4.43 -30.46 11.79
CA ASP A 554 5.15 -30.93 12.96
C ASP A 554 6.17 -32.01 12.58
N LYS A 555 5.79 -32.98 11.74
CA LYS A 555 6.72 -34.01 11.23
C LYS A 555 7.89 -33.40 10.46
N LEU A 556 7.61 -32.41 9.60
CA LEU A 556 8.65 -31.69 8.88
C LEU A 556 9.60 -30.97 9.86
N ALA A 557 9.05 -30.30 10.86
CA ALA A 557 9.86 -29.60 11.87
C ALA A 557 10.70 -30.58 12.73
N GLU A 558 10.15 -31.73 13.13
CA GLU A 558 10.86 -32.79 13.86
C GLU A 558 12.02 -33.40 13.08
N MET A 559 11.93 -33.38 11.74
CA MET A 559 13.02 -33.74 10.83
C MET A 559 14.05 -32.62 10.62
N GLY A 560 13.94 -31.48 11.30
CA GLY A 560 14.81 -30.32 11.13
C GLY A 560 14.52 -29.50 9.84
N ARG A 561 13.41 -29.76 9.18
CA ARG A 561 13.00 -29.08 7.94
C ARG A 561 12.19 -27.83 8.32
N PHE A 562 12.88 -26.71 8.57
CA PHE A 562 12.25 -25.47 9.02
C PHE A 562 11.90 -24.48 7.91
N GLY A 563 12.05 -24.87 6.64
CA GLY A 563 11.80 -24.03 5.48
C GLY A 563 13.07 -23.43 4.89
N GLN A 564 12.99 -22.21 4.34
CA GLN A 564 14.10 -21.58 3.62
C GLN A 564 15.39 -21.49 4.44
N LYS A 565 15.31 -21.28 5.74
CA LYS A 565 16.50 -21.16 6.63
C LYS A 565 17.29 -22.47 6.79
N THR A 566 16.68 -23.61 6.51
CA THR A 566 17.32 -24.93 6.51
C THR A 566 17.34 -25.55 5.12
N SER A 567 17.10 -24.76 4.07
CA SER A 567 17.00 -25.18 2.67
C SER A 567 15.94 -26.25 2.39
N ALA A 568 15.10 -26.58 3.36
CA ALA A 568 14.03 -27.55 3.24
C ALA A 568 12.89 -27.27 4.23
N GLY A 569 11.66 -27.41 3.79
CA GLY A 569 10.43 -27.36 4.53
C GLY A 569 9.38 -28.20 3.83
N TYR A 570 8.25 -27.61 3.44
CA TYR A 570 7.32 -28.20 2.48
C TYR A 570 7.96 -28.36 1.08
N TYR A 571 8.92 -27.50 0.78
CA TYR A 571 9.70 -27.50 -0.46
C TYR A 571 11.18 -27.69 -0.18
N LYS A 572 11.94 -27.98 -1.21
CA LYS A 572 13.40 -27.83 -1.25
C LYS A 572 13.78 -26.48 -1.83
N TYR A 573 14.92 -25.96 -1.40
CA TYR A 573 15.48 -24.69 -1.87
C TYR A 573 16.95 -24.88 -2.23
N GLU A 574 17.35 -24.42 -3.42
CA GLU A 574 18.76 -24.38 -3.81
C GLU A 574 19.49 -23.24 -3.09
N ALA A 575 20.78 -23.37 -2.91
CA ALA A 575 21.61 -22.38 -2.25
C ALA A 575 21.49 -21.01 -2.96
N GLY A 576 21.10 -19.97 -2.22
CA GLY A 576 20.91 -18.62 -2.76
C GLY A 576 19.60 -18.39 -3.52
N SER A 577 18.77 -19.41 -3.73
CA SER A 577 17.46 -19.32 -4.38
C SER A 577 16.32 -19.33 -3.34
N ARG A 578 15.24 -18.59 -3.63
CA ARG A 578 13.98 -18.66 -2.87
C ARG A 578 12.88 -19.39 -3.65
N THR A 579 13.21 -19.96 -4.80
CA THR A 579 12.25 -20.69 -5.64
C THR A 579 11.91 -22.01 -4.97
N PRO A 580 10.63 -22.27 -4.64
CA PRO A 580 10.20 -23.52 -4.03
C PRO A 580 10.24 -24.65 -5.07
N LEU A 581 10.90 -25.73 -4.76
CA LEU A 581 10.98 -26.94 -5.59
C LEU A 581 10.20 -28.07 -4.90
N PRO A 582 9.25 -28.73 -5.58
CA PRO A 582 8.52 -29.88 -5.05
C PRO A 582 9.47 -30.95 -4.51
N ASP A 583 9.10 -31.60 -3.42
CA ASP A 583 9.89 -32.65 -2.77
C ASP A 583 9.09 -33.96 -2.65
N PRO A 584 9.48 -35.04 -3.36
CA PRO A 584 8.81 -36.31 -3.27
C PRO A 584 8.71 -36.88 -1.84
N LEU A 585 9.70 -36.60 -0.97
CA LEU A 585 9.67 -37.00 0.44
C LEU A 585 8.46 -36.37 1.17
N VAL A 586 8.15 -35.11 0.88
CA VAL A 586 7.01 -34.41 1.50
C VAL A 586 5.70 -35.01 1.00
N GLU A 587 5.60 -35.33 -0.29
CA GLU A 587 4.43 -36.00 -0.86
C GLU A 587 4.20 -37.37 -0.21
N GLU A 588 5.28 -38.14 0.02
CA GLU A 588 5.20 -39.44 0.72
C GLU A 588 4.71 -39.26 2.19
N ILE A 589 5.23 -38.26 2.90
CA ILE A 589 4.80 -37.93 4.27
C ILE A 589 3.31 -37.59 4.29
N ILE A 590 2.83 -36.78 3.34
CA ILE A 590 1.41 -36.38 3.23
C ILE A 590 0.53 -37.62 3.03
N VAL A 591 0.93 -38.53 2.11
CA VAL A 591 0.16 -39.75 1.83
C VAL A 591 0.11 -40.65 3.08
N LYS A 592 1.23 -40.84 3.79
CA LYS A 592 1.30 -41.62 5.01
C LYS A 592 0.42 -41.04 6.13
N GLU A 593 0.41 -39.69 6.28
CA GLU A 593 -0.45 -39.01 7.25
C GLU A 593 -1.93 -39.17 6.94
N SER A 594 -2.31 -39.04 5.66
CA SER A 594 -3.67 -39.29 5.22
C SER A 594 -4.14 -40.71 5.59
N ALA A 595 -3.30 -41.71 5.28
CA ALA A 595 -3.58 -43.10 5.58
C ALA A 595 -3.68 -43.36 7.09
N ALA A 596 -2.77 -42.80 7.89
CA ALA A 596 -2.76 -42.94 9.35
C ALA A 596 -4.02 -42.36 10.01
N LYS A 597 -4.63 -41.35 9.38
CA LYS A 597 -5.92 -40.74 9.82
C LYS A 597 -7.15 -41.43 9.19
N GLY A 598 -6.98 -42.51 8.42
CA GLY A 598 -8.05 -43.21 7.73
C GLY A 598 -8.71 -42.39 6.60
N MET A 599 -8.03 -41.37 6.09
CA MET A 599 -8.56 -40.48 5.08
C MET A 599 -8.39 -41.06 3.68
N GLN A 600 -9.48 -41.14 2.92
CA GLN A 600 -9.43 -41.46 1.51
C GLN A 600 -9.09 -40.22 0.69
N ARG A 601 -7.92 -40.21 0.08
CA ARG A 601 -7.47 -39.13 -0.79
C ARG A 601 -8.29 -39.08 -2.06
N ARG A 602 -8.74 -37.87 -2.45
CA ARG A 602 -9.51 -37.62 -3.67
C ARG A 602 -8.87 -36.50 -4.50
N LYS A 603 -9.24 -36.41 -5.75
CA LYS A 603 -8.90 -35.24 -6.57
C LYS A 603 -9.68 -34.02 -6.06
N ILE A 604 -8.98 -32.93 -5.80
CA ILE A 604 -9.56 -31.66 -5.36
C ILE A 604 -9.39 -30.65 -6.51
N GLY A 605 -10.46 -29.98 -6.91
CA GLY A 605 -10.44 -28.96 -7.95
C GLY A 605 -9.96 -27.61 -7.45
N ASP A 606 -9.47 -26.78 -8.36
CA ASP A 606 -8.91 -25.46 -8.04
C ASP A 606 -9.95 -24.52 -7.41
N ASP A 607 -11.20 -24.56 -7.85
CA ASP A 607 -12.30 -23.78 -7.26
C ASP A 607 -12.57 -24.16 -5.80
N GLU A 608 -12.51 -25.46 -5.47
CA GLU A 608 -12.66 -25.92 -4.09
C GLU A 608 -11.48 -25.49 -3.22
N ILE A 609 -10.25 -25.59 -3.75
CA ILE A 609 -9.04 -25.11 -3.04
C ILE A 609 -9.20 -23.63 -2.72
N LEU A 610 -9.59 -22.82 -3.70
CA LEU A 610 -9.77 -21.38 -3.54
C LEU A 610 -10.87 -21.08 -2.50
N ALA A 611 -12.03 -21.71 -2.59
CA ALA A 611 -13.13 -21.52 -1.66
C ALA A 611 -12.74 -21.92 -0.24
N ARG A 612 -12.11 -23.08 -0.07
CA ARG A 612 -11.68 -23.57 1.25
C ARG A 612 -10.56 -22.75 1.88
N CYS A 613 -9.72 -22.10 1.09
CA CYS A 613 -8.72 -21.17 1.64
C CYS A 613 -9.34 -19.80 1.98
N LEU A 614 -10.21 -19.23 1.13
CA LEU A 614 -10.66 -17.85 1.30
C LEU A 614 -11.94 -17.70 2.14
N TYR A 615 -12.92 -18.60 2.00
CA TYR A 615 -14.21 -18.43 2.67
C TYR A 615 -14.15 -18.52 4.19
N PRO A 616 -13.33 -19.40 4.81
CA PRO A 616 -13.23 -19.42 6.27
C PRO A 616 -12.57 -18.16 6.83
N MET A 617 -11.64 -17.52 6.09
CA MET A 617 -11.11 -16.23 6.52
C MET A 617 -12.14 -15.11 6.37
N ILE A 618 -13.00 -15.13 5.34
CA ILE A 618 -14.12 -14.19 5.19
C ILE A 618 -15.12 -14.38 6.33
N ASN A 619 -15.46 -15.61 6.66
CA ASN A 619 -16.33 -15.95 7.78
C ASN A 619 -15.78 -15.45 9.11
N GLU A 620 -14.48 -15.62 9.32
CA GLU A 620 -13.81 -15.10 10.51
C GLU A 620 -13.79 -13.55 10.54
N GLY A 621 -13.59 -12.91 9.38
CA GLY A 621 -13.74 -11.46 9.23
C GLY A 621 -15.13 -10.96 9.62
N ALA A 622 -16.17 -11.70 9.26
CA ALA A 622 -17.54 -11.40 9.68
C ALA A 622 -17.75 -11.53 11.19
N LYS A 623 -17.12 -12.53 11.85
CA LYS A 623 -17.12 -12.67 13.33
C LYS A 623 -16.39 -11.51 13.99
N ILE A 624 -15.23 -11.14 13.47
CA ILE A 624 -14.43 -10.00 13.93
C ILE A 624 -15.22 -8.69 13.91
N LEU A 625 -15.98 -8.44 12.83
CA LEU A 625 -16.87 -7.29 12.73
C LEU A 625 -18.02 -7.36 13.75
N GLN A 626 -18.64 -8.51 13.89
CA GLN A 626 -19.73 -8.73 14.85
C GLN A 626 -19.29 -8.53 16.30
N GLU A 627 -18.07 -8.88 16.62
CA GLU A 627 -17.46 -8.72 17.94
C GLU A 627 -16.94 -7.29 18.19
N GLY A 628 -16.93 -6.42 17.17
CA GLY A 628 -16.41 -5.05 17.28
C GLY A 628 -14.88 -4.97 17.37
N ILE A 629 -14.16 -6.04 17.02
CA ILE A 629 -12.69 -6.08 16.99
C ILE A 629 -12.15 -5.23 15.83
N ALA A 630 -12.78 -5.26 14.68
CA ALA A 630 -12.57 -4.27 13.61
C ALA A 630 -13.78 -3.34 13.53
N ILE A 631 -13.53 -2.07 13.23
CA ILE A 631 -14.59 -1.05 13.17
C ILE A 631 -15.41 -1.22 11.87
N ARG A 632 -14.72 -1.54 10.76
CA ARG A 632 -15.31 -1.59 9.42
C ARG A 632 -14.79 -2.80 8.62
N ALA A 633 -15.58 -3.24 7.66
CA ALA A 633 -15.12 -4.22 6.67
C ALA A 633 -13.89 -3.72 5.89
N SER A 634 -13.83 -2.42 5.59
CA SER A 634 -12.69 -1.78 4.92
C SER A 634 -11.40 -1.79 5.74
N ASP A 635 -11.49 -1.83 7.07
CA ASP A 635 -10.33 -1.96 7.94
C ASP A 635 -9.70 -3.36 7.80
N ILE A 636 -10.53 -4.41 7.75
CA ILE A 636 -10.09 -5.79 7.49
C ILE A 636 -9.44 -5.89 6.10
N ASP A 637 -10.06 -5.31 5.08
CA ASP A 637 -9.51 -5.29 3.72
C ASP A 637 -8.15 -4.59 3.67
N THR A 638 -8.04 -3.44 4.36
CA THR A 638 -6.80 -2.67 4.49
C THR A 638 -5.69 -3.48 5.18
N ILE A 639 -6.02 -4.22 6.24
CA ILE A 639 -5.09 -5.12 6.94
C ILE A 639 -4.57 -6.21 6.00
N TRP A 640 -5.46 -6.88 5.29
CA TRP A 640 -5.07 -8.01 4.44
C TRP A 640 -4.28 -7.59 3.21
N ILE A 641 -4.57 -6.43 2.63
CA ILE A 641 -3.81 -5.88 1.51
C ILE A 641 -2.40 -5.46 1.96
N ASN A 642 -2.28 -4.74 3.07
CA ASN A 642 -1.01 -4.15 3.49
C ASN A 642 -0.14 -5.06 4.37
N GLY A 643 -0.72 -6.10 4.99
CA GLY A 643 -0.03 -7.04 5.87
C GLY A 643 0.23 -8.41 5.25
N TYR A 644 -0.67 -8.89 4.39
CA TYR A 644 -0.62 -10.25 3.83
C TYR A 644 -0.53 -10.28 2.31
N GLY A 645 -0.60 -9.13 1.67
CA GLY A 645 -0.48 -9.01 0.22
C GLY A 645 -1.70 -9.53 -0.54
N PHE A 646 -2.89 -9.50 0.08
CA PHE A 646 -4.11 -9.75 -0.67
C PHE A 646 -4.18 -8.82 -1.88
N PRO A 647 -4.50 -9.31 -3.09
CA PRO A 647 -4.40 -8.49 -4.29
C PRO A 647 -5.34 -7.28 -4.22
N ALA A 648 -4.78 -6.07 -4.20
CA ALA A 648 -5.52 -4.81 -4.07
C ALA A 648 -6.57 -4.62 -5.18
N TYR A 649 -6.30 -5.15 -6.39
CA TYR A 649 -7.25 -5.14 -7.50
C TYR A 649 -8.47 -6.07 -7.31
N ARG A 650 -8.52 -6.81 -6.19
CA ARG A 650 -9.69 -7.56 -5.71
C ARG A 650 -10.34 -6.92 -4.48
N GLY A 651 -9.79 -5.82 -3.95
CA GLY A 651 -10.39 -4.98 -2.92
C GLY A 651 -10.20 -5.44 -1.47
N GLY A 652 -9.61 -6.61 -1.24
CA GLY A 652 -9.52 -7.24 0.08
C GLY A 652 -10.57 -8.33 0.29
N PRO A 653 -10.49 -9.13 1.38
CA PRO A 653 -11.34 -10.29 1.57
C PRO A 653 -12.83 -9.98 1.71
N MET A 654 -13.19 -8.87 2.37
CA MET A 654 -14.61 -8.52 2.59
C MET A 654 -15.22 -7.93 1.32
N PHE A 655 -14.50 -7.05 0.61
CA PHE A 655 -14.90 -6.56 -0.70
C PHE A 655 -14.99 -7.70 -1.74
N TYR A 656 -14.06 -8.65 -1.69
CA TYR A 656 -14.10 -9.83 -2.56
C TYR A 656 -15.33 -10.69 -2.29
N ALA A 657 -15.76 -10.82 -1.02
CA ALA A 657 -16.98 -11.52 -0.67
C ALA A 657 -18.22 -10.87 -1.31
N ASP A 658 -18.29 -9.53 -1.31
CA ASP A 658 -19.38 -8.80 -1.99
C ASP A 658 -19.33 -9.01 -3.51
N THR A 659 -18.14 -9.06 -4.08
CA THR A 659 -17.91 -9.33 -5.51
C THR A 659 -18.38 -10.72 -5.94
N VAL A 660 -18.06 -11.74 -5.14
CA VAL A 660 -18.49 -13.14 -5.38
C VAL A 660 -19.99 -13.31 -5.14
N GLY A 661 -20.54 -12.50 -4.26
CA GLY A 661 -21.88 -12.56 -3.73
C GLY A 661 -21.93 -13.23 -2.35
N VAL A 662 -22.27 -12.43 -1.32
CA VAL A 662 -22.29 -12.86 0.09
C VAL A 662 -23.14 -14.12 0.30
N LYS A 663 -24.28 -14.22 -0.39
CA LYS A 663 -25.12 -15.43 -0.33
C LYS A 663 -24.39 -16.67 -0.84
N LYS A 664 -23.64 -16.56 -1.93
CA LYS A 664 -22.86 -17.70 -2.48
C LYS A 664 -21.78 -18.16 -1.50
N VAL A 665 -21.10 -17.19 -0.83
CA VAL A 665 -20.11 -17.49 0.20
C VAL A 665 -20.76 -18.18 1.40
N TYR A 666 -21.90 -17.68 1.86
CA TYR A 666 -22.66 -18.27 2.96
C TYR A 666 -23.12 -19.70 2.65
N ASP A 667 -23.74 -19.93 1.48
CA ASP A 667 -24.22 -21.25 1.07
C ASP A 667 -23.08 -22.28 0.99
N ALA A 668 -21.89 -21.86 0.51
CA ALA A 668 -20.70 -22.71 0.49
C ALA A 668 -20.20 -23.04 1.91
N ILE A 669 -20.23 -22.08 2.83
CA ILE A 669 -19.83 -22.29 4.23
C ILE A 669 -20.79 -23.28 4.91
N VAL A 670 -22.10 -23.15 4.68
CA VAL A 670 -23.10 -24.10 5.21
C VAL A 670 -22.86 -25.51 4.66
N LYS A 671 -22.56 -25.65 3.37
CA LYS A 671 -22.20 -26.92 2.75
C LYS A 671 -20.94 -27.50 3.41
N PHE A 672 -19.86 -26.71 3.53
CA PHE A 672 -18.60 -27.16 4.15
C PHE A 672 -18.78 -27.51 5.63
N ARG A 673 -19.69 -26.83 6.35
CA ARG A 673 -20.05 -27.22 7.71
C ARG A 673 -20.63 -28.63 7.79
N ALA A 674 -21.52 -28.97 6.88
CA ALA A 674 -22.12 -30.32 6.81
C ALA A 674 -21.07 -31.40 6.51
N GLU A 675 -20.02 -31.07 5.73
CA GLU A 675 -18.98 -31.99 5.30
C GLU A 675 -17.80 -32.07 6.29
N HIS A 676 -17.44 -30.95 6.96
CA HIS A 676 -16.21 -30.81 7.76
C HIS A 676 -16.45 -30.41 9.23
N GLY A 677 -17.72 -30.24 9.63
CA GLY A 677 -18.11 -29.95 11.02
C GLY A 677 -18.06 -28.48 11.42
N ASP A 678 -18.17 -28.24 12.74
CA ASP A 678 -18.40 -26.91 13.33
C ASP A 678 -17.24 -25.92 13.18
N VAL A 679 -16.09 -26.33 12.70
CA VAL A 679 -15.01 -25.39 12.31
C VAL A 679 -15.45 -24.43 11.20
N TRP A 680 -16.54 -24.78 10.48
CA TRP A 680 -17.20 -23.99 9.47
C TRP A 680 -18.48 -23.31 9.95
N GLU A 681 -18.70 -23.16 11.27
CA GLU A 681 -19.87 -22.46 11.81
C GLU A 681 -20.01 -21.07 11.18
N PRO A 682 -21.12 -20.80 10.46
CA PRO A 682 -21.33 -19.49 9.83
C PRO A 682 -21.43 -18.37 10.86
N ALA A 683 -20.77 -17.25 10.61
CA ALA A 683 -20.95 -16.03 11.40
C ALA A 683 -22.42 -15.53 11.28
N ALA A 684 -23.00 -15.08 12.40
CA ALA A 684 -24.36 -14.56 12.39
C ALA A 684 -24.51 -13.32 11.48
N LEU A 685 -23.49 -12.46 11.42
CA LEU A 685 -23.45 -11.34 10.49
C LEU A 685 -23.48 -11.78 9.04
N LEU A 686 -22.66 -12.78 8.66
CA LEU A 686 -22.62 -13.31 7.29
C LEU A 686 -23.98 -13.91 6.89
N LYS A 687 -24.62 -14.68 7.79
CA LYS A 687 -25.95 -15.23 7.60
C LYS A 687 -26.97 -14.10 7.34
N ARG A 688 -27.00 -13.11 8.22
CA ARG A 688 -27.94 -11.98 8.10
C ARG A 688 -27.75 -11.24 6.77
N LEU A 689 -26.53 -10.92 6.36
CA LEU A 689 -26.26 -10.25 5.09
C LEU A 689 -26.71 -11.09 3.89
N ALA A 690 -26.48 -12.40 3.93
CA ALA A 690 -26.92 -13.32 2.89
C ALA A 690 -28.47 -13.38 2.76
N GLU A 691 -29.17 -13.39 3.89
CA GLU A 691 -30.64 -13.39 3.94
C GLU A 691 -31.25 -12.05 3.49
N GLU A 692 -30.60 -10.93 3.82
CA GLU A 692 -31.03 -9.57 3.43
C GLU A 692 -30.61 -9.20 1.99
N GLY A 693 -29.81 -10.00 1.31
CA GLY A 693 -29.27 -9.68 -0.01
C GLY A 693 -28.31 -8.48 0.00
N LYS A 694 -27.64 -8.23 1.13
CA LYS A 694 -26.70 -7.11 1.33
C LYS A 694 -25.26 -7.59 1.29
N GLY A 695 -24.33 -6.63 1.05
CA GLY A 695 -22.90 -6.82 1.15
C GLY A 695 -22.31 -6.22 2.42
N PHE A 696 -21.03 -6.52 2.69
CA PHE A 696 -20.27 -5.95 3.78
C PHE A 696 -20.06 -4.43 3.64
N GLN A 697 -20.07 -3.93 2.40
CA GLN A 697 -19.93 -2.49 2.10
C GLN A 697 -21.19 -1.68 2.45
N SER A 698 -22.30 -2.33 2.74
CA SER A 698 -23.57 -1.68 3.13
C SER A 698 -23.78 -1.61 4.64
N GLN A 699 -22.75 -1.98 5.45
CA GLN A 699 -22.79 -1.95 6.92
C GLN A 699 -22.48 -0.57 7.50
#